data_2937eca54b378d6cb61e703f07ad2a7c
#
_entry.id   2937eca54b378d6cb61e703f07ad2a7c
#
_cell.length_a   1.000
_cell.length_b   1.000
_cell.length_c   1.000
_cell.angle_alpha   90.00
_cell.angle_beta   90.00
_cell.angle_gamma   90.00
#
_symmetry.space_group_name_H-M   'P 1'
#
loop_
_entity.id
_entity.type
_entity.pdbx_description
1 polymer ?
#
loop_
_entity_poly.entity_id
_entity_poly.type
_entity_poly.pdbx_seq_one_letter_code
_entity_poly.pdbx_strand_id
1 'polypeptide(L)'
;MNCIFSIIKLVSLFYLYHLSKIVLKLKPLSDSYIYDLRINHKKNPLIVGTEDNNFSFLAKERGPFKAFLFLEDKINQMKYVTFEESHSFSFLRPLQYNKKYRFVVQGTETRNEIEFETVIKLESPFIKPKDKKIFSPIFLKDFEIDNKEKISEARLYITGLGLYQAFLNNKKIGNAYLTPGYNDYDYYLRYQAYDIKELLDIKNNLEVHMGDGWYKGRIGLQIGGKQDDLWGNQYKLCAHIIIKLNDGKEIHYETDESWKVKESKEVFNNIYDGEIVDFTKESEEIKEVIKSKEKYNLIPDFGALIVQKDILYPELYISPKNETILDFKQNMVGFVRYKGDLNYGQILNMSHGEILQEGCFYNTNLRSAKQQLTFIGDGKKRIYEPKFTFFGFRYILIQGLEKVNPNDFEGIVIYTDLEKTINCTTDNPKINKLIENAYWGQRGNFLDVPTDCPQRDERLGWTGDTQVFSNTACYNMDSYIFYKKFMKDLRGDQLLYYDGNIPAFSPSLRSQAGGGGAVWSDVGTILPWNIYLNYGDINLLKQYYPMMKDYVNYLIGKDYDQGYYNLILEGFTYGDWLALDGENEFQSFGGTDNGFIMSVYYYHSVDLVAKVAEELGEKWDLFRYNLMKKKIYNALLNEFFEDNGIIKIRYSDFLCIVFVL
;
A
#
# COMPACT_ATOMS: atom_id res chain seq x y z
N MET A 1 -47.02 6.91 -9.28
CA MET A 1 -45.60 6.56 -9.45
C MET A 1 -45.03 6.83 -10.85
N ASN A 2 -45.77 6.58 -11.92
CA ASN A 2 -45.29 6.83 -13.29
C ASN A 2 -45.06 8.30 -13.67
N CYS A 3 -45.76 9.28 -13.08
CA CYS A 3 -45.55 10.71 -13.37
C CYS A 3 -44.20 11.27 -12.76
N ILE A 4 -43.81 10.77 -11.61
CA ILE A 4 -42.57 11.24 -10.93
C ILE A 4 -41.35 10.73 -11.69
N PHE A 5 -41.37 9.49 -12.19
CA PHE A 5 -40.29 8.96 -13.04
C PHE A 5 -40.15 9.67 -14.38
N SER A 6 -41.22 10.14 -14.96
CA SER A 6 -41.21 10.93 -16.20
C SER A 6 -40.66 12.33 -15.98
N ILE A 7 -40.94 12.96 -14.86
CA ILE A 7 -40.45 14.30 -14.51
C ILE A 7 -38.91 14.21 -14.20
N ILE A 8 -38.45 13.19 -13.48
CA ILE A 8 -37.02 13.00 -13.22
C ILE A 8 -36.24 12.72 -14.52
N LYS A 9 -36.81 11.94 -15.45
CA LYS A 9 -36.23 11.73 -16.78
C LYS A 9 -36.20 13.02 -17.62
N LEU A 10 -37.23 13.83 -17.57
CA LEU A 10 -37.27 15.12 -18.30
C LEU A 10 -36.29 16.12 -17.71
N VAL A 11 -36.17 16.22 -16.40
CA VAL A 11 -35.20 17.12 -15.73
C VAL A 11 -33.77 16.67 -15.99
N SER A 12 -33.48 15.38 -16.00
CA SER A 12 -32.14 14.87 -16.36
C SER A 12 -31.82 15.07 -17.85
N LEU A 13 -32.79 14.90 -18.75
CA LEU A 13 -32.63 15.21 -20.18
C LEU A 13 -32.47 16.72 -20.45
N PHE A 14 -33.18 17.56 -19.70
CA PHE A 14 -33.06 19.01 -19.79
C PHE A 14 -31.71 19.52 -19.28
N TYR A 15 -31.18 18.89 -18.22
CA TYR A 15 -29.83 19.17 -17.70
C TYR A 15 -28.73 18.72 -18.67
N LEU A 16 -28.89 17.53 -19.30
CA LEU A 16 -27.97 17.03 -20.33
C LEU A 16 -28.03 17.86 -21.62
N TYR A 17 -29.21 18.33 -22.03
CA TYR A 17 -29.39 19.17 -23.21
C TYR A 17 -28.82 20.58 -23.01
N HIS A 18 -28.88 21.14 -21.79
CA HIS A 18 -28.26 22.46 -21.49
C HIS A 18 -26.75 22.37 -21.33
N LEU A 19 -26.20 21.25 -20.81
CA LEU A 19 -24.74 21.04 -20.75
C LEU A 19 -24.11 20.98 -22.16
N SER A 20 -24.82 20.46 -23.15
CA SER A 20 -24.31 20.37 -24.54
C SER A 20 -24.26 21.71 -25.30
N LYS A 21 -24.90 22.78 -24.80
CA LYS A 21 -24.93 24.10 -25.41
C LYS A 21 -24.13 25.18 -24.70
N ILE A 22 -23.45 24.87 -23.61
CA ILE A 22 -22.58 25.83 -22.92
C ILE A 22 -21.27 25.93 -23.70
N VAL A 23 -21.17 26.97 -24.53
CA VAL A 23 -19.88 27.43 -25.09
C VAL A 23 -19.10 28.04 -23.94
N LEU A 24 -18.26 27.26 -23.30
CA LEU A 24 -17.38 27.74 -22.24
C LEU A 24 -16.30 28.62 -22.86
N LYS A 25 -16.34 29.94 -22.59
CA LYS A 25 -15.17 30.79 -22.76
C LYS A 25 -14.17 30.43 -21.67
N LEU A 26 -13.21 29.57 -22.00
CA LEU A 26 -12.10 29.25 -21.10
C LEU A 26 -11.19 30.46 -20.98
N LYS A 27 -10.75 30.76 -19.77
CA LYS A 27 -9.81 31.83 -19.46
C LYS A 27 -8.38 31.46 -19.85
N PRO A 28 -7.44 32.41 -19.89
CA PRO A 28 -6.02 32.13 -20.17
C PRO A 28 -5.45 31.12 -19.16
N LEU A 29 -4.54 30.27 -19.64
CA LEU A 29 -3.76 29.37 -18.77
C LEU A 29 -2.79 30.18 -17.91
N SER A 30 -2.71 29.85 -16.61
CA SER A 30 -1.72 30.41 -15.69
C SER A 30 -1.44 29.49 -14.50
N ASP A 31 -0.23 28.97 -14.44
CA ASP A 31 0.25 28.11 -13.33
C ASP A 31 0.59 28.92 -12.07
N SER A 32 0.56 30.26 -12.14
CA SER A 32 0.93 31.10 -11.00
C SER A 32 -0.18 31.28 -9.97
N TYR A 33 -1.44 31.12 -10.36
CA TYR A 33 -2.61 31.34 -9.50
C TYR A 33 -3.29 30.02 -9.09
N ILE A 34 -3.49 29.10 -10.05
CA ILE A 34 -4.01 27.75 -9.80
C ILE A 34 -2.89 26.79 -10.19
N TYR A 35 -2.44 25.97 -9.28
CA TYR A 35 -1.26 25.13 -9.47
C TYR A 35 -1.42 23.79 -8.74
N ASP A 36 -0.45 22.89 -8.94
CA ASP A 36 -0.37 21.58 -8.29
C ASP A 36 -1.65 20.74 -8.46
N LEU A 37 -2.16 20.68 -9.71
CA LEU A 37 -3.28 19.81 -10.04
C LEU A 37 -2.85 18.35 -9.90
N ARG A 38 -3.66 17.57 -9.19
CA ARG A 38 -3.39 16.15 -8.91
C ARG A 38 -4.63 15.31 -9.15
N ILE A 39 -4.39 14.07 -9.51
CA ILE A 39 -5.40 13.00 -9.55
C ILE A 39 -4.89 11.88 -8.66
N ASN A 40 -5.68 11.48 -7.66
CA ASN A 40 -5.26 10.53 -6.63
C ASN A 40 -3.92 10.91 -5.98
N HIS A 41 -3.75 12.21 -5.66
CA HIS A 41 -2.53 12.78 -5.06
C HIS A 41 -1.25 12.66 -5.92
N LYS A 42 -1.39 12.26 -7.19
CA LYS A 42 -0.27 12.18 -8.14
C LYS A 42 -0.31 13.31 -9.16
N LYS A 43 0.87 13.90 -9.42
CA LYS A 43 1.08 14.82 -10.54
C LYS A 43 1.29 14.00 -11.80
N ASN A 44 0.58 14.36 -12.87
CA ASN A 44 0.71 13.72 -14.18
C ASN A 44 0.71 12.18 -14.12
N PRO A 45 -0.30 11.54 -13.51
CA PRO A 45 -0.34 10.08 -13.47
C PRO A 45 -0.41 9.52 -14.88
N LEU A 46 0.38 8.48 -15.16
CA LEU A 46 0.40 7.85 -16.49
C LEU A 46 -0.99 7.32 -16.85
N ILE A 47 -1.64 6.66 -15.90
CA ILE A 47 -2.95 6.05 -16.05
C ILE A 47 -3.71 6.14 -14.72
N VAL A 48 -5.02 6.32 -14.81
CA VAL A 48 -5.92 6.49 -13.66
C VAL A 48 -6.99 5.41 -13.67
N GLY A 49 -7.34 4.87 -12.50
CA GLY A 49 -8.49 3.99 -12.33
C GLY A 49 -9.80 4.64 -12.73
N THR A 50 -10.85 3.85 -12.92
CA THR A 50 -12.16 4.38 -13.34
C THR A 50 -13.05 4.81 -12.17
N GLU A 51 -12.79 4.30 -10.98
CA GLU A 51 -13.61 4.52 -9.78
C GLU A 51 -12.81 5.23 -8.69
N ASP A 52 -13.52 5.89 -7.78
CA ASP A 52 -12.98 6.47 -6.54
C ASP A 52 -11.81 7.45 -6.75
N ASN A 53 -11.83 8.20 -7.84
CA ASN A 53 -10.76 9.15 -8.13
C ASN A 53 -10.95 10.44 -7.34
N ASN A 54 -9.90 10.81 -6.62
CA ASN A 54 -9.76 12.11 -5.98
C ASN A 54 -9.08 13.10 -6.91
N PHE A 55 -9.62 14.32 -6.99
CA PHE A 55 -9.06 15.44 -7.75
C PHE A 55 -8.73 16.56 -6.80
N SER A 56 -7.52 17.11 -6.90
CA SER A 56 -7.11 18.21 -6.03
C SER A 56 -6.26 19.25 -6.77
N PHE A 57 -6.18 20.45 -6.18
CA PHE A 57 -5.37 21.56 -6.68
C PHE A 57 -5.03 22.50 -5.54
N LEU A 58 -4.04 23.38 -5.77
CA LEU A 58 -3.74 24.53 -4.91
C LEU A 58 -4.03 25.82 -5.64
N ALA A 59 -4.43 26.88 -4.92
CA ALA A 59 -4.67 28.19 -5.49
C ALA A 59 -4.15 29.30 -4.58
N LYS A 60 -3.66 30.39 -5.19
CA LYS A 60 -3.28 31.63 -4.49
C LYS A 60 -4.44 32.62 -4.42
N GLU A 61 -5.46 32.48 -5.28
CA GLU A 61 -6.67 33.29 -5.25
C GLU A 61 -7.78 32.63 -4.42
N ARG A 62 -8.71 33.44 -3.91
CA ARG A 62 -9.91 32.91 -3.25
C ARG A 62 -10.96 32.52 -4.29
N GLY A 63 -11.64 31.36 -4.03
CA GLY A 63 -12.74 30.92 -4.88
C GLY A 63 -13.92 31.91 -4.97
N PRO A 64 -14.98 31.54 -5.69
CA PRO A 64 -15.31 30.17 -6.09
C PRO A 64 -14.54 29.70 -7.33
N PHE A 65 -14.25 28.40 -7.36
CA PHE A 65 -13.66 27.74 -8.52
C PHE A 65 -14.70 26.87 -9.23
N LYS A 66 -14.48 26.67 -10.53
CA LYS A 66 -15.21 25.69 -11.33
C LYS A 66 -14.25 24.62 -11.79
N ALA A 67 -14.52 23.40 -11.39
CA ALA A 67 -13.77 22.22 -11.79
C ALA A 67 -14.55 21.48 -12.90
N PHE A 68 -13.89 21.18 -13.99
CA PHE A 68 -14.50 20.49 -15.13
C PHE A 68 -13.70 19.24 -15.47
N LEU A 69 -14.41 18.23 -15.87
CA LEU A 69 -13.86 17.03 -16.46
C LEU A 69 -14.36 16.95 -17.90
N PHE A 70 -13.44 16.94 -18.85
CA PHE A 70 -13.74 16.83 -20.28
C PHE A 70 -13.41 15.42 -20.76
N LEU A 71 -14.25 14.91 -21.66
CA LEU A 71 -14.03 13.71 -22.45
C LEU A 71 -14.27 14.08 -23.92
N GLU A 72 -13.27 13.89 -24.80
CA GLU A 72 -13.36 14.25 -26.23
C GLU A 72 -13.84 15.71 -26.42
N ASP A 73 -13.23 16.64 -25.72
CA ASP A 73 -13.54 18.10 -25.70
C ASP A 73 -14.97 18.50 -25.27
N LYS A 74 -15.76 17.51 -24.84
CA LYS A 74 -17.09 17.75 -24.26
C LYS A 74 -17.01 17.72 -22.74
N ILE A 75 -17.77 18.61 -22.10
CA ILE A 75 -17.90 18.58 -20.64
C ILE A 75 -18.57 17.27 -20.26
N ASN A 76 -17.85 16.43 -19.53
CA ASN A 76 -18.33 15.17 -18.97
C ASN A 76 -18.98 15.39 -17.60
N GLN A 77 -18.28 16.12 -16.72
CA GLN A 77 -18.72 16.46 -15.38
C GLN A 77 -18.25 17.86 -14.96
N MET A 78 -18.96 18.47 -14.03
CA MET A 78 -18.61 19.77 -13.46
C MET A 78 -18.88 19.78 -11.96
N LYS A 79 -18.00 20.45 -11.20
CA LYS A 79 -18.18 20.72 -9.77
C LYS A 79 -17.83 22.19 -9.46
N TYR A 80 -18.57 22.78 -8.54
CA TYR A 80 -18.21 24.04 -7.91
C TYR A 80 -17.41 23.73 -6.64
N VAL A 81 -16.30 24.46 -6.43
CA VAL A 81 -15.42 24.33 -5.28
C VAL A 81 -15.24 25.72 -4.69
N THR A 82 -15.53 25.89 -3.41
CA THR A 82 -15.33 27.15 -2.70
C THR A 82 -13.99 27.15 -1.97
N PHE A 83 -13.50 28.30 -1.56
CA PHE A 83 -12.24 28.41 -0.81
C PHE A 83 -12.35 27.82 0.62
N GLU A 84 -13.56 27.82 1.18
CA GLU A 84 -13.84 27.29 2.53
C GLU A 84 -13.96 25.75 2.53
N GLU A 85 -14.21 25.17 1.35
CA GLU A 85 -14.19 23.73 1.17
C GLU A 85 -12.77 23.26 0.84
N SER A 86 -12.48 22.00 1.11
CA SER A 86 -11.25 21.37 0.68
C SER A 86 -11.10 21.44 -0.84
N HIS A 87 -9.91 21.81 -1.32
CA HIS A 87 -9.57 21.71 -2.74
C HIS A 87 -9.36 20.27 -3.21
N SER A 88 -9.79 19.30 -2.41
CA SER A 88 -9.73 17.87 -2.66
C SER A 88 -11.17 17.32 -2.75
N PHE A 89 -11.54 16.70 -3.86
CA PHE A 89 -12.91 16.25 -4.11
C PHE A 89 -12.95 15.13 -5.16
N SER A 90 -14.11 14.48 -5.29
CA SER A 90 -14.37 13.51 -6.37
C SER A 90 -15.55 13.97 -7.22
N PHE A 91 -15.58 13.55 -8.47
CA PHE A 91 -16.76 13.72 -9.33
C PHE A 91 -17.80 12.63 -9.05
N LEU A 92 -19.05 12.89 -9.41
CA LEU A 92 -20.18 12.04 -9.07
C LEU A 92 -20.26 10.71 -9.82
N ARG A 93 -19.61 10.64 -11.00
CA ARG A 93 -19.73 9.48 -11.90
C ARG A 93 -18.40 8.81 -12.10
N PRO A 94 -18.34 7.48 -12.17
CA PRO A 94 -17.15 6.77 -12.59
C PRO A 94 -16.66 7.22 -13.96
N LEU A 95 -15.36 7.11 -14.19
CA LEU A 95 -14.75 7.35 -15.50
C LEU A 95 -14.98 6.12 -16.40
N GLN A 96 -14.92 6.32 -17.71
CA GLN A 96 -14.96 5.22 -18.68
C GLN A 96 -13.55 4.63 -18.84
N TYR A 97 -13.47 3.33 -19.10
CA TYR A 97 -12.21 2.65 -19.39
C TYR A 97 -11.63 3.08 -20.74
N ASN A 98 -10.30 3.08 -20.84
CA ASN A 98 -9.53 3.35 -22.08
C ASN A 98 -9.92 4.69 -22.76
N LYS A 99 -9.98 5.76 -21.96
CA LYS A 99 -10.37 7.11 -22.43
C LYS A 99 -9.36 8.16 -21.99
N LYS A 100 -9.21 9.19 -22.82
CA LYS A 100 -8.45 10.41 -22.49
C LYS A 100 -9.39 11.42 -21.89
N TYR A 101 -8.99 11.97 -20.77
CA TYR A 101 -9.69 13.02 -20.05
C TYR A 101 -8.81 14.23 -19.87
N ARG A 102 -9.46 15.38 -19.70
CA ARG A 102 -8.82 16.62 -19.31
C ARG A 102 -9.52 17.19 -18.09
N PHE A 103 -8.77 17.33 -17.00
CA PHE A 103 -9.23 17.96 -15.77
C PHE A 103 -8.83 19.44 -15.81
N VAL A 104 -9.80 20.33 -15.66
CA VAL A 104 -9.64 21.77 -15.75
C VAL A 104 -10.17 22.44 -14.50
N VAL A 105 -9.40 23.30 -13.88
CA VAL A 105 -9.84 24.17 -12.79
C VAL A 105 -9.80 25.62 -13.28
N GLN A 106 -10.92 26.33 -13.12
CA GLN A 106 -11.05 27.73 -13.50
C GLN A 106 -11.48 28.57 -12.30
N GLY A 107 -10.68 29.59 -11.98
CA GLY A 107 -10.96 30.63 -11.00
C GLY A 107 -11.60 31.87 -11.63
N THR A 108 -11.48 33.01 -10.92
CA THR A 108 -12.06 34.30 -11.39
C THR A 108 -11.32 34.84 -12.58
N GLU A 109 -10.01 34.71 -12.67
CA GLU A 109 -9.19 35.31 -13.74
C GLU A 109 -8.42 34.28 -14.58
N THR A 110 -8.04 33.16 -13.99
CA THR A 110 -7.16 32.18 -14.61
C THR A 110 -7.73 30.75 -14.59
N ARG A 111 -7.07 29.88 -15.30
CA ARG A 111 -7.32 28.42 -15.26
C ARG A 111 -6.01 27.64 -15.29
N ASN A 112 -6.08 26.39 -14.84
CA ASN A 112 -5.04 25.40 -15.10
C ASN A 112 -5.69 24.06 -15.47
N GLU A 113 -4.94 23.19 -16.14
CA GLU A 113 -5.45 21.92 -16.63
C GLU A 113 -4.38 20.82 -16.67
N ILE A 114 -4.82 19.58 -16.59
CA ILE A 114 -4.02 18.37 -16.71
C ILE A 114 -4.76 17.34 -17.56
N GLU A 115 -4.05 16.68 -18.47
CA GLU A 115 -4.57 15.57 -19.26
C GLU A 115 -4.15 14.23 -18.61
N PHE A 116 -5.02 13.24 -18.71
CA PHE A 116 -4.75 11.90 -18.21
C PHE A 116 -5.54 10.84 -18.98
N GLU A 117 -5.10 9.59 -18.86
CA GLU A 117 -5.77 8.45 -19.45
C GLU A 117 -6.31 7.53 -18.37
N THR A 118 -7.42 6.86 -18.67
CA THR A 118 -7.95 5.81 -17.82
C THR A 118 -7.45 4.44 -18.27
N VAL A 119 -7.30 3.54 -17.31
CA VAL A 119 -6.90 2.14 -17.54
C VAL A 119 -7.86 1.42 -18.49
N ILE A 120 -7.38 0.34 -19.10
CA ILE A 120 -8.25 -0.68 -19.67
C ILE A 120 -8.82 -1.57 -18.57
N LYS A 121 -9.89 -2.29 -18.86
CA LYS A 121 -10.29 -3.44 -18.04
C LYS A 121 -9.43 -4.63 -18.44
N LEU A 122 -8.54 -5.08 -17.57
CA LEU A 122 -7.65 -6.21 -17.87
C LEU A 122 -8.46 -7.52 -17.80
N GLU A 123 -8.71 -8.14 -18.95
CA GLU A 123 -9.53 -9.36 -19.09
C GLU A 123 -8.73 -10.52 -19.72
N SER A 124 -7.45 -10.33 -19.98
CA SER A 124 -6.57 -11.37 -20.53
C SER A 124 -6.51 -12.59 -19.62
N PRO A 125 -6.40 -13.81 -20.15
CA PRO A 125 -6.36 -15.01 -19.34
C PRO A 125 -5.06 -15.09 -18.54
N PHE A 126 -5.12 -15.67 -17.33
CA PHE A 126 -3.92 -16.08 -16.63
C PHE A 126 -3.29 -17.30 -17.29
N ILE A 127 -1.97 -17.29 -17.42
CA ILE A 127 -1.16 -18.45 -17.81
C ILE A 127 -0.29 -18.92 -16.63
N LYS A 128 0.07 -20.19 -16.65
CA LYS A 128 0.96 -20.82 -15.66
C LYS A 128 1.86 -21.84 -16.33
N PRO A 129 3.03 -22.19 -15.75
CA PRO A 129 3.83 -23.30 -16.25
C PRO A 129 3.02 -24.59 -16.31
N LYS A 130 3.15 -25.32 -17.40
CA LYS A 130 2.58 -26.68 -17.54
C LYS A 130 3.26 -27.64 -16.57
N ASP A 131 4.58 -27.53 -16.46
CA ASP A 131 5.39 -28.25 -15.46
C ASP A 131 5.32 -27.50 -14.12
N LYS A 132 4.65 -28.11 -13.14
CA LYS A 132 4.48 -27.53 -11.78
C LYS A 132 5.77 -27.48 -10.96
N LYS A 133 6.85 -28.14 -11.42
CA LYS A 133 8.13 -28.18 -10.70
C LYS A 133 9.02 -26.96 -10.98
N ILE A 134 8.67 -26.15 -11.97
CA ILE A 134 9.42 -24.94 -12.29
C ILE A 134 9.38 -23.99 -11.10
N PHE A 135 10.55 -23.70 -10.54
CA PHE A 135 10.75 -22.74 -9.48
C PHE A 135 11.20 -21.41 -10.07
N SER A 136 10.70 -20.29 -9.51
CA SER A 136 11.04 -18.94 -9.95
C SER A 136 11.03 -18.77 -11.49
N PRO A 137 9.88 -18.94 -12.16
CA PRO A 137 9.80 -18.98 -13.61
C PRO A 137 10.14 -17.63 -14.25
N ILE A 138 10.70 -17.71 -15.48
CA ILE A 138 10.75 -16.59 -16.42
C ILE A 138 9.78 -16.88 -17.55
N PHE A 139 8.68 -16.12 -17.62
CA PHE A 139 7.76 -16.18 -18.75
C PHE A 139 8.31 -15.36 -19.92
N LEU A 140 8.17 -15.88 -21.13
CA LEU A 140 8.78 -15.36 -22.35
C LEU A 140 7.72 -15.10 -23.41
N LYS A 141 7.80 -13.93 -24.06
CA LYS A 141 7.00 -13.60 -25.25
C LYS A 141 7.86 -12.86 -26.27
N ASP A 142 8.08 -13.50 -27.40
CA ASP A 142 8.64 -12.83 -28.59
C ASP A 142 7.53 -12.26 -29.44
N PHE A 143 7.73 -11.06 -29.98
CA PHE A 143 6.81 -10.41 -30.90
C PHE A 143 7.55 -9.43 -31.81
N GLU A 144 6.99 -9.18 -32.99
CA GLU A 144 7.55 -8.28 -33.98
C GLU A 144 6.57 -7.13 -34.30
N ILE A 145 7.12 -5.99 -34.63
CA ILE A 145 6.38 -4.81 -35.11
C ILE A 145 6.96 -4.36 -36.46
N ASP A 146 6.10 -3.98 -37.38
CA ASP A 146 6.54 -3.66 -38.76
C ASP A 146 7.39 -2.38 -38.82
N ASN A 147 7.04 -1.36 -38.06
CA ASN A 147 7.72 -0.07 -38.07
C ASN A 147 7.52 0.68 -36.74
N LYS A 148 8.61 0.93 -36.03
CA LYS A 148 8.63 1.64 -34.75
C LYS A 148 8.19 3.11 -34.89
N GLU A 149 8.50 3.79 -36.00
CA GLU A 149 8.16 5.20 -36.22
C GLU A 149 6.65 5.45 -36.35
N LYS A 150 5.88 4.41 -36.66
CA LYS A 150 4.42 4.47 -36.74
C LYS A 150 3.71 4.34 -35.40
N ILE A 151 4.44 4.12 -34.30
CA ILE A 151 3.86 3.92 -32.98
C ILE A 151 3.58 5.28 -32.32
N SER A 152 2.32 5.55 -32.01
CA SER A 152 1.92 6.69 -31.19
C SER A 152 2.07 6.41 -29.71
N GLU A 153 1.60 5.26 -29.24
CA GLU A 153 1.60 4.83 -27.84
C GLU A 153 1.85 3.33 -27.73
N ALA A 154 2.48 2.90 -26.63
CA ALA A 154 2.58 1.49 -26.29
C ALA A 154 2.50 1.29 -24.76
N ARG A 155 1.61 0.41 -24.34
CA ARG A 155 1.35 0.14 -22.92
C ARG A 155 1.44 -1.35 -22.62
N LEU A 156 2.02 -1.68 -21.48
CA LEU A 156 1.96 -3.01 -20.88
C LEU A 156 1.08 -2.94 -19.64
N TYR A 157 0.01 -3.74 -19.60
CA TYR A 157 -0.80 -4.00 -18.42
C TYR A 157 -0.44 -5.38 -17.91
N ILE A 158 -0.12 -5.51 -16.61
CA ILE A 158 0.47 -6.74 -16.09
C ILE A 158 0.17 -6.96 -14.62
N THR A 159 -0.05 -8.22 -14.25
CA THR A 159 -0.10 -8.68 -12.87
C THR A 159 0.33 -10.13 -12.76
N GLY A 160 0.61 -10.59 -11.53
CA GLY A 160 1.01 -11.96 -11.27
C GLY A 160 0.57 -12.47 -9.91
N LEU A 161 0.48 -13.78 -9.78
CA LEU A 161 0.38 -14.48 -8.51
C LEU A 161 1.77 -15.01 -8.14
N GLY A 162 2.38 -14.36 -7.19
CA GLY A 162 3.79 -14.23 -6.93
C GLY A 162 4.26 -12.81 -7.26
N LEU A 163 5.46 -12.43 -6.82
CA LEU A 163 6.09 -11.18 -7.24
C LEU A 163 6.60 -11.30 -8.67
N TYR A 164 6.64 -10.16 -9.38
CA TYR A 164 7.22 -10.13 -10.73
C TYR A 164 8.15 -8.93 -10.96
N GLN A 165 9.12 -9.13 -11.87
CA GLN A 165 9.84 -8.06 -12.55
C GLN A 165 9.82 -8.32 -14.06
N ALA A 166 9.46 -7.31 -14.85
CA ALA A 166 9.36 -7.42 -16.31
C ALA A 166 10.52 -6.69 -17.00
N PHE A 167 11.01 -7.29 -18.08
CA PHE A 167 12.09 -6.76 -18.90
C PHE A 167 11.70 -6.83 -20.37
N LEU A 168 11.90 -5.75 -21.11
CA LEU A 168 11.72 -5.72 -22.55
C LEU A 168 13.07 -5.43 -23.22
N ASN A 169 13.52 -6.33 -24.09
CA ASN A 169 14.81 -6.22 -24.76
C ASN A 169 15.96 -6.02 -23.76
N ASN A 170 15.98 -6.82 -22.68
CA ASN A 170 16.93 -6.79 -21.56
C ASN A 170 16.89 -5.48 -20.73
N LYS A 171 15.92 -4.60 -20.91
CA LYS A 171 15.76 -3.39 -20.10
C LYS A 171 14.58 -3.58 -19.15
N LYS A 172 14.79 -3.28 -17.85
CA LYS A 172 13.73 -3.34 -16.84
C LYS A 172 12.58 -2.40 -17.23
N ILE A 173 11.35 -2.88 -17.14
CA ILE A 173 10.14 -2.09 -17.35
C ILE A 173 9.75 -1.43 -16.02
N GLY A 174 9.68 -0.10 -16.01
CA GLY A 174 9.39 0.66 -14.82
C GLY A 174 10.51 0.65 -13.78
N ASN A 175 10.25 1.24 -12.62
CA ASN A 175 11.20 1.37 -11.52
C ASN A 175 10.71 0.72 -10.21
N ALA A 176 9.57 0.01 -10.27
CA ALA A 176 8.95 -0.61 -9.12
C ALA A 176 9.68 -1.89 -8.67
N TYR A 177 9.54 -2.16 -7.38
CA TYR A 177 9.96 -3.39 -6.71
C TYR A 177 8.76 -4.09 -6.09
N LEU A 178 8.86 -5.39 -5.87
CA LEU A 178 7.87 -6.22 -5.19
C LEU A 178 6.44 -6.13 -5.78
N THR A 179 6.33 -5.89 -7.08
CA THR A 179 5.04 -5.87 -7.80
C THR A 179 4.46 -7.30 -7.93
N PRO A 180 3.13 -7.47 -7.90
CA PRO A 180 2.06 -6.48 -7.90
C PRO A 180 1.75 -5.90 -6.51
N GLY A 181 2.55 -6.22 -5.48
CA GLY A 181 2.39 -5.80 -4.10
C GLY A 181 1.66 -6.83 -3.24
N TYR A 182 1.47 -6.49 -1.96
CA TYR A 182 0.76 -7.31 -0.99
C TYR A 182 -0.74 -7.04 -1.04
N ASN A 183 -1.54 -8.03 -1.44
CA ASN A 183 -2.98 -7.93 -1.55
C ASN A 183 -3.65 -8.99 -0.67
N ASP A 184 -4.90 -8.79 -0.31
CA ASP A 184 -5.79 -9.89 0.02
C ASP A 184 -6.24 -10.57 -1.28
N TYR A 185 -5.54 -11.65 -1.66
CA TYR A 185 -5.73 -12.32 -2.95
C TYR A 185 -7.09 -13.01 -3.10
N ASP A 186 -7.85 -13.19 -2.02
CA ASP A 186 -9.23 -13.69 -2.07
C ASP A 186 -10.23 -12.55 -2.34
N TYR A 187 -9.84 -11.28 -2.08
CA TYR A 187 -10.69 -10.11 -2.28
C TYR A 187 -10.43 -9.39 -3.60
N TYR A 188 -9.14 -9.09 -3.92
CA TYR A 188 -8.74 -8.46 -5.17
C TYR A 188 -7.27 -8.71 -5.50
N LEU A 189 -6.91 -8.45 -6.76
CA LEU A 189 -5.53 -8.43 -7.24
C LEU A 189 -5.29 -7.19 -8.08
N ARG A 190 -4.25 -6.43 -7.76
CA ARG A 190 -3.87 -5.22 -8.50
C ARG A 190 -3.10 -5.58 -9.77
N TYR A 191 -3.31 -4.81 -10.82
CA TYR A 191 -2.47 -4.81 -12.01
C TYR A 191 -1.84 -3.45 -12.24
N GLN A 192 -0.60 -3.45 -12.73
CA GLN A 192 0.15 -2.26 -13.07
C GLN A 192 0.06 -1.97 -14.57
N ALA A 193 0.30 -0.70 -14.92
CA ALA A 193 0.38 -0.24 -16.29
C ALA A 193 1.69 0.51 -16.50
N TYR A 194 2.39 0.20 -17.59
CA TYR A 194 3.68 0.79 -17.93
C TYR A 194 3.69 1.33 -19.35
N ASP A 195 4.33 2.48 -19.54
CA ASP A 195 4.72 2.93 -20.86
C ASP A 195 5.95 2.15 -21.32
N ILE A 196 5.84 1.48 -22.46
CA ILE A 196 6.91 0.68 -23.03
C ILE A 196 7.38 1.17 -24.40
N LYS A 197 6.85 2.30 -24.89
CA LYS A 197 7.12 2.78 -26.25
C LYS A 197 8.62 2.92 -26.55
N GLU A 198 9.37 3.55 -25.64
CA GLU A 198 10.81 3.78 -25.82
C GLU A 198 11.65 2.51 -25.69
N LEU A 199 11.08 1.43 -25.14
CA LEU A 199 11.75 0.14 -24.98
C LEU A 199 11.57 -0.79 -26.18
N LEU A 200 10.59 -0.50 -27.06
CA LEU A 200 10.29 -1.31 -28.24
C LEU A 200 11.40 -1.22 -29.30
N ASP A 201 11.57 -2.32 -30.01
CA ASP A 201 12.35 -2.45 -31.25
C ASP A 201 11.49 -3.18 -32.31
N ILE A 202 12.02 -3.44 -33.53
CA ILE A 202 11.33 -4.23 -34.56
C ILE A 202 11.07 -5.65 -34.05
N LYS A 203 12.09 -6.29 -33.48
CA LYS A 203 11.97 -7.60 -32.81
C LYS A 203 12.08 -7.41 -31.32
N ASN A 204 11.11 -7.91 -30.60
CA ASN A 204 10.98 -7.69 -29.16
C ASN A 204 10.95 -9.02 -28.41
N ASN A 205 11.66 -9.05 -27.29
CA ASN A 205 11.63 -10.13 -26.33
C ASN A 205 11.17 -9.57 -24.98
N LEU A 206 10.02 -10.00 -24.49
CA LEU A 206 9.50 -9.70 -23.15
C LEU A 206 9.80 -10.87 -22.24
N GLU A 207 10.55 -10.62 -21.17
CA GLU A 207 10.80 -11.55 -20.08
C GLU A 207 10.11 -11.08 -18.80
N VAL A 208 9.36 -11.97 -18.14
CA VAL A 208 8.74 -11.70 -16.86
C VAL A 208 9.25 -12.71 -15.84
N HIS A 209 10.14 -12.25 -14.95
CA HIS A 209 10.70 -13.04 -13.86
C HIS A 209 9.71 -13.06 -12.71
N MET A 210 9.49 -14.21 -12.07
CA MET A 210 8.60 -14.33 -10.92
C MET A 210 9.26 -14.99 -9.72
N GLY A 211 8.88 -14.53 -8.52
CA GLY A 211 9.27 -15.06 -7.22
C GLY A 211 8.08 -15.28 -6.30
N ASP A 212 8.29 -15.98 -5.19
CA ASP A 212 7.24 -16.41 -4.26
C ASP A 212 6.44 -15.24 -3.66
N GLY A 213 7.14 -14.27 -3.07
CA GLY A 213 6.56 -13.09 -2.45
C GLY A 213 5.53 -13.43 -1.36
N TRP A 214 4.52 -12.56 -1.22
CA TRP A 214 3.44 -12.75 -0.26
C TRP A 214 2.40 -13.80 -0.68
N TYR A 215 2.29 -14.09 -1.97
CA TYR A 215 1.29 -15.03 -2.48
C TYR A 215 1.62 -16.49 -2.16
N LYS A 216 2.87 -16.89 -2.41
CA LYS A 216 3.32 -18.28 -2.34
C LYS A 216 4.33 -18.51 -1.22
N GLY A 217 5.13 -17.50 -0.89
CA GLY A 217 6.16 -17.61 0.13
C GLY A 217 5.60 -17.67 1.55
N ARG A 218 6.49 -17.95 2.49
CA ARG A 218 6.20 -17.90 3.92
C ARG A 218 5.88 -16.47 4.35
N ILE A 219 4.80 -16.30 5.13
CA ILE A 219 4.34 -15.01 5.62
C ILE A 219 3.85 -15.11 7.07
N GLY A 220 3.99 -14.01 7.81
CA GLY A 220 3.53 -13.88 9.19
C GLY A 220 4.46 -14.53 10.21
N LEU A 221 3.98 -14.58 11.46
CA LEU A 221 4.66 -15.17 12.59
C LEU A 221 4.72 -16.70 12.42
N GLN A 222 5.87 -17.30 12.70
CA GLN A 222 5.99 -18.78 12.71
C GLN A 222 5.42 -19.37 14.01
N ILE A 223 4.15 -19.07 14.28
CA ILE A 223 3.42 -19.63 15.42
C ILE A 223 2.54 -20.76 14.91
N GLY A 224 2.94 -21.98 15.20
CA GLY A 224 2.05 -23.15 15.07
C GLY A 224 1.92 -23.81 13.70
N GLY A 225 2.85 -23.62 12.74
CA GLY A 225 2.80 -24.38 11.51
C GLY A 225 3.48 -23.74 10.29
N LYS A 226 3.41 -24.47 9.18
CA LYS A 226 3.91 -24.05 7.88
C LYS A 226 2.98 -22.99 7.29
N GLN A 227 3.50 -21.80 6.99
CA GLN A 227 2.73 -20.67 6.44
C GLN A 227 3.04 -20.39 4.96
N ASP A 228 3.68 -21.35 4.29
CA ASP A 228 3.89 -21.29 2.85
C ASP A 228 2.60 -21.63 2.08
N ASP A 229 2.50 -21.12 0.86
CA ASP A 229 1.41 -21.43 -0.09
C ASP A 229 0.01 -21.02 0.42
N LEU A 230 -0.08 -20.00 1.29
CA LEU A 230 -1.34 -19.61 1.93
C LEU A 230 -2.46 -19.31 0.92
N TRP A 231 -2.17 -18.52 -0.12
CA TRP A 231 -3.14 -18.19 -1.16
C TRP A 231 -3.00 -19.07 -2.40
N GLY A 232 -1.88 -19.79 -2.55
CA GLY A 232 -1.68 -20.73 -3.64
C GLY A 232 -0.23 -21.09 -3.87
N ASN A 233 -0.02 -22.19 -4.59
CA ASN A 233 1.29 -22.81 -4.79
C ASN A 233 1.79 -22.77 -6.24
N GLN A 234 1.13 -22.03 -7.13
CA GLN A 234 1.50 -21.95 -8.54
C GLN A 234 1.64 -20.51 -9.00
N TYR A 235 2.76 -20.20 -9.62
CA TYR A 235 2.94 -18.91 -10.30
C TYR A 235 1.96 -18.77 -11.45
N LYS A 236 1.34 -17.59 -11.56
CA LYS A 236 0.45 -17.26 -12.67
C LYS A 236 0.74 -15.85 -13.15
N LEU A 237 0.68 -15.64 -14.44
CA LEU A 237 0.91 -14.35 -15.09
C LEU A 237 -0.30 -13.96 -15.92
N CYS A 238 -0.70 -12.69 -15.85
CA CYS A 238 -1.67 -12.07 -16.75
C CYS A 238 -1.05 -10.80 -17.30
N ALA A 239 -0.96 -10.67 -18.62
CA ALA A 239 -0.39 -9.52 -19.27
C ALA A 239 -1.11 -9.19 -20.58
N HIS A 240 -1.16 -7.88 -20.92
CA HIS A 240 -1.71 -7.37 -22.15
C HIS A 240 -0.85 -6.20 -22.64
N ILE A 241 -0.24 -6.34 -23.81
CA ILE A 241 0.45 -5.26 -24.50
C ILE A 241 -0.50 -4.68 -25.54
N ILE A 242 -0.65 -3.36 -25.52
CA ILE A 242 -1.40 -2.60 -26.52
C ILE A 242 -0.45 -1.60 -27.17
N ILE A 243 -0.32 -1.69 -28.49
CA ILE A 243 0.47 -0.78 -29.30
C ILE A 243 -0.47 -0.02 -30.23
N LYS A 244 -0.57 1.28 -30.07
CA LYS A 244 -1.36 2.17 -30.93
C LYS A 244 -0.48 2.76 -32.02
N LEU A 245 -0.96 2.68 -33.27
CA LEU A 245 -0.29 3.27 -34.41
C LEU A 245 -0.82 4.68 -34.70
N ASN A 246 -0.05 5.48 -35.45
CA ASN A 246 -0.41 6.84 -35.85
C ASN A 246 -1.70 6.91 -36.70
N ASP A 247 -2.09 5.81 -37.34
CA ASP A 247 -3.35 5.70 -38.11
C ASP A 247 -4.55 5.26 -37.25
N GLY A 248 -4.34 5.12 -35.91
CA GLY A 248 -5.36 4.74 -34.95
C GLY A 248 -5.59 3.22 -34.79
N LYS A 249 -4.87 2.39 -35.55
CA LYS A 249 -4.94 0.92 -35.38
C LYS A 249 -4.25 0.51 -34.08
N GLU A 250 -4.75 -0.55 -33.46
CA GLU A 250 -4.17 -1.16 -32.29
C GLU A 250 -3.67 -2.60 -32.60
N ILE A 251 -2.50 -2.93 -32.05
CA ILE A 251 -1.91 -4.26 -32.05
C ILE A 251 -1.93 -4.76 -30.61
N HIS A 252 -2.43 -5.99 -30.40
CA HIS A 252 -2.61 -6.58 -29.09
C HIS A 252 -1.80 -7.85 -28.96
N TYR A 253 -1.07 -8.00 -27.85
CA TYR A 253 -0.43 -9.23 -27.42
C TYR A 253 -0.88 -9.56 -26.00
N GLU A 254 -1.66 -10.62 -25.86
CA GLU A 254 -2.20 -11.07 -24.58
C GLU A 254 -1.48 -12.33 -24.08
N THR A 255 -1.63 -12.64 -22.79
CA THR A 255 -1.20 -13.94 -22.28
C THR A 255 -2.04 -15.07 -22.85
N ASP A 256 -1.38 -16.02 -23.49
CA ASP A 256 -1.97 -17.23 -24.11
C ASP A 256 -0.95 -18.37 -24.14
N GLU A 257 -1.32 -19.51 -24.74
CA GLU A 257 -0.46 -20.69 -24.86
C GLU A 257 0.73 -20.50 -25.82
N SER A 258 0.82 -19.39 -26.58
CA SER A 258 2.00 -19.07 -27.40
C SER A 258 3.20 -18.60 -26.57
N TRP A 259 2.97 -18.17 -25.33
CA TRP A 259 4.05 -17.85 -24.39
C TRP A 259 4.84 -19.11 -24.04
N LYS A 260 6.07 -18.89 -23.61
CA LYS A 260 6.98 -19.92 -23.15
C LYS A 260 7.42 -19.62 -21.71
N VAL A 261 8.06 -20.60 -21.08
CA VAL A 261 8.60 -20.46 -19.73
C VAL A 261 9.91 -21.22 -19.61
N LYS A 262 10.84 -20.67 -18.84
CA LYS A 262 12.08 -21.33 -18.41
C LYS A 262 12.28 -21.11 -16.92
N GLU A 263 13.14 -21.89 -16.28
CA GLU A 263 13.60 -21.62 -14.92
C GLU A 263 14.58 -20.45 -14.90
N SER A 264 14.59 -19.74 -13.80
CA SER A 264 15.55 -18.66 -13.56
C SER A 264 16.84 -19.16 -12.91
N LYS A 265 17.77 -18.25 -12.70
CA LYS A 265 18.98 -18.48 -11.90
C LYS A 265 18.75 -18.32 -10.39
N GLU A 266 17.59 -17.82 -9.99
CA GLU A 266 17.13 -17.78 -8.62
C GLU A 266 16.72 -19.18 -8.17
N VAL A 267 17.59 -19.86 -7.41
CA VAL A 267 17.36 -21.25 -6.93
C VAL A 267 16.61 -21.27 -5.61
N PHE A 268 16.52 -20.13 -4.95
CA PHE A 268 15.73 -19.89 -3.74
C PHE A 268 15.33 -18.42 -3.65
N ASN A 269 14.10 -18.12 -3.27
CA ASN A 269 13.67 -16.79 -2.88
C ASN A 269 12.59 -16.87 -1.79
N ASN A 270 12.67 -15.98 -0.83
CA ASN A 270 11.68 -15.81 0.23
C ASN A 270 11.80 -14.39 0.80
N ILE A 271 10.67 -13.79 1.16
CA ILE A 271 10.65 -12.39 1.59
C ILE A 271 11.39 -12.15 2.91
N TYR A 272 11.45 -13.16 3.79
CA TYR A 272 12.15 -13.10 5.09
C TYR A 272 13.57 -13.67 5.04
N ASP A 273 13.73 -14.78 4.33
CA ASP A 273 14.99 -15.52 4.34
C ASP A 273 15.99 -14.96 3.32
N GLY A 274 15.49 -14.37 2.22
CA GLY A 274 16.32 -13.76 1.19
C GLY A 274 16.34 -14.55 -0.11
N GLU A 275 17.45 -14.48 -0.83
CA GLU A 275 17.61 -15.09 -2.14
C GLU A 275 18.95 -15.82 -2.29
N ILE A 276 18.91 -16.92 -3.06
CA ILE A 276 20.09 -17.61 -3.57
C ILE A 276 20.04 -17.56 -5.09
N VAL A 277 21.05 -16.93 -5.71
CA VAL A 277 21.15 -16.81 -7.16
C VAL A 277 22.41 -17.51 -7.65
N ASP A 278 22.25 -18.55 -8.47
CA ASP A 278 23.34 -19.32 -9.03
C ASP A 278 23.57 -18.95 -10.50
N PHE A 279 24.56 -18.12 -10.76
CA PHE A 279 24.91 -17.71 -12.11
C PHE A 279 25.63 -18.79 -12.91
N THR A 280 26.13 -19.86 -12.26
CA THR A 280 26.74 -21.00 -12.95
C THR A 280 25.70 -21.91 -13.61
N LYS A 281 24.44 -21.79 -13.16
CA LYS A 281 23.31 -22.57 -13.70
C LYS A 281 23.16 -22.27 -15.19
N GLU A 282 23.21 -23.31 -16.02
CA GLU A 282 23.06 -23.17 -17.45
C GLU A 282 21.63 -22.73 -17.82
N SER A 283 21.47 -22.16 -19.02
CA SER A 283 20.16 -21.81 -19.56
C SER A 283 19.33 -23.07 -19.74
N GLU A 284 18.22 -23.14 -19.04
CA GLU A 284 17.36 -24.32 -19.07
C GLU A 284 16.45 -24.39 -20.30
N GLU A 285 15.94 -25.61 -20.52
CA GLU A 285 14.97 -25.93 -21.55
C GLU A 285 13.77 -25.01 -21.51
N ILE A 286 13.39 -24.47 -22.66
CA ILE A 286 12.17 -23.68 -22.83
C ILE A 286 10.97 -24.63 -22.84
N LYS A 287 10.06 -24.41 -21.89
CA LYS A 287 8.88 -25.24 -21.67
C LYS A 287 7.58 -24.52 -22.03
N GLU A 288 6.49 -25.29 -22.07
CA GLU A 288 5.16 -24.76 -22.38
C GLU A 288 4.45 -24.16 -21.16
N VAL A 289 3.54 -23.24 -21.45
CA VAL A 289 2.55 -22.71 -20.51
C VAL A 289 1.17 -23.24 -20.85
N ILE A 290 0.25 -23.17 -19.87
CA ILE A 290 -1.17 -23.48 -20.06
C ILE A 290 -2.02 -22.35 -19.47
N LYS A 291 -3.23 -22.17 -20.00
CA LYS A 291 -4.21 -21.24 -19.41
C LYS A 291 -4.69 -21.73 -18.06
N SER A 292 -4.82 -20.80 -17.13
CA SER A 292 -5.49 -21.03 -15.85
C SER A 292 -7.00 -20.86 -16.02
N LYS A 293 -7.78 -21.67 -15.31
CA LYS A 293 -9.25 -21.56 -15.29
C LYS A 293 -9.75 -20.61 -14.22
N GLU A 294 -8.94 -20.29 -13.23
CA GLU A 294 -9.30 -19.41 -12.13
C GLU A 294 -9.43 -17.96 -12.63
N LYS A 295 -10.41 -17.25 -12.05
CA LYS A 295 -10.66 -15.84 -12.27
C LYS A 295 -10.41 -15.07 -10.99
N TYR A 296 -9.85 -13.88 -11.12
CA TYR A 296 -9.54 -12.98 -10.01
C TYR A 296 -10.22 -11.64 -10.24
N ASN A 297 -10.58 -10.98 -9.14
CA ASN A 297 -11.08 -9.60 -9.18
C ASN A 297 -9.92 -8.65 -9.42
N LEU A 298 -9.67 -8.30 -10.69
CA LEU A 298 -8.57 -7.42 -11.09
C LEU A 298 -8.97 -5.97 -10.97
N ILE A 299 -8.17 -5.20 -10.23
CA ILE A 299 -8.33 -3.75 -10.13
C ILE A 299 -7.03 -3.04 -10.52
N PRO A 300 -7.10 -1.83 -11.07
CA PRO A 300 -5.89 -1.06 -11.33
C PRO A 300 -5.17 -0.71 -10.03
N ASP A 301 -3.83 -0.61 -10.11
CA ASP A 301 -3.02 -0.15 -8.99
C ASP A 301 -3.37 1.29 -8.60
N PHE A 302 -3.27 1.61 -7.31
CA PHE A 302 -3.56 2.94 -6.78
C PHE A 302 -2.47 3.98 -7.10
N GLY A 303 -1.32 3.54 -7.67
CA GLY A 303 -0.22 4.42 -8.05
C GLY A 303 0.80 4.70 -6.95
N ALA A 304 0.75 3.97 -5.83
CA ALA A 304 1.73 4.06 -4.74
C ALA A 304 2.61 2.80 -4.72
N LEU A 305 3.48 2.66 -5.71
CA LEU A 305 4.39 1.51 -5.84
C LEU A 305 5.60 1.64 -4.91
N ILE A 306 6.20 0.52 -4.54
CA ILE A 306 7.50 0.50 -3.86
C ILE A 306 8.58 0.81 -4.89
N VAL A 307 9.41 1.82 -4.61
CA VAL A 307 10.48 2.25 -5.51
C VAL A 307 11.78 2.47 -4.75
N GLN A 308 12.89 2.49 -5.46
CA GLN A 308 14.16 2.98 -4.90
C GLN A 308 14.07 4.49 -4.64
N LYS A 309 14.46 4.90 -3.44
CA LYS A 309 14.46 6.32 -3.00
C LYS A 309 15.83 6.88 -2.78
N ASP A 310 16.70 6.15 -2.06
CA ASP A 310 18.04 6.59 -1.73
C ASP A 310 19.05 5.47 -1.96
N ILE A 311 20.32 5.86 -2.03
CA ILE A 311 21.47 4.96 -2.01
C ILE A 311 22.36 5.39 -0.85
N LEU A 312 22.66 4.45 0.06
CA LEU A 312 23.61 4.65 1.15
C LEU A 312 24.90 3.89 0.87
N TYR A 313 26.01 4.45 1.29
CA TYR A 313 27.35 3.86 1.12
C TYR A 313 27.91 3.44 2.47
N PRO A 314 28.46 2.24 2.59
CA PRO A 314 28.96 1.74 3.87
C PRO A 314 30.41 2.13 4.16
N GLU A 315 30.77 2.00 5.44
CA GLU A 315 32.15 1.95 5.89
C GLU A 315 32.53 0.53 6.32
N LEU A 316 33.79 0.17 6.10
CA LEU A 316 34.29 -1.13 6.55
C LEU A 316 34.57 -1.11 8.06
N TYR A 317 34.09 -2.14 8.74
CA TYR A 317 34.31 -2.38 10.15
C TYR A 317 34.76 -3.83 10.39
N ILE A 318 35.87 -4.00 11.12
CA ILE A 318 36.33 -5.34 11.54
C ILE A 318 35.98 -5.53 13.01
N SER A 319 35.19 -6.58 13.29
CA SER A 319 34.72 -6.86 14.64
C SER A 319 35.82 -7.45 15.54
N PRO A 320 35.65 -7.47 16.89
CA PRO A 320 36.51 -8.14 17.82
C PRO A 320 36.72 -9.64 17.52
N LYS A 321 35.76 -10.27 16.81
CA LYS A 321 35.88 -11.67 16.35
C LYS A 321 36.46 -11.81 14.94
N ASN A 322 37.05 -10.73 14.40
CA ASN A 322 37.58 -10.67 13.04
C ASN A 322 36.53 -10.89 11.93
N GLU A 323 35.29 -10.47 12.17
CA GLU A 323 34.23 -10.48 11.15
C GLU A 323 34.39 -9.26 10.24
N THR A 324 34.18 -9.44 8.95
CA THR A 324 34.19 -8.35 7.97
C THR A 324 32.75 -7.80 7.85
N ILE A 325 32.53 -6.60 8.37
CA ILE A 325 31.19 -5.98 8.45
C ILE A 325 31.19 -4.66 7.67
N LEU A 326 30.11 -4.38 6.98
CA LEU A 326 29.82 -3.08 6.38
C LEU A 326 28.79 -2.34 7.22
N ASP A 327 29.10 -1.12 7.70
CA ASP A 327 28.21 -0.24 8.46
C ASP A 327 27.68 0.90 7.58
N PHE A 328 26.40 0.90 7.29
CA PHE A 328 25.73 1.94 6.50
C PHE A 328 25.38 3.21 7.30
N LYS A 329 25.71 3.27 8.61
CA LYS A 329 25.47 4.40 9.53
C LYS A 329 24.01 4.75 9.77
N GLN A 330 23.08 4.20 9.02
CA GLN A 330 21.65 4.40 9.12
C GLN A 330 20.93 3.05 9.08
N ASN A 331 20.03 2.80 10.04
CA ASN A 331 19.10 1.69 9.93
C ASN A 331 18.09 1.99 8.82
N MET A 332 18.01 1.14 7.81
CA MET A 332 17.23 1.35 6.60
C MET A 332 16.47 0.09 6.20
N VAL A 333 15.56 0.23 5.24
CA VAL A 333 14.84 -0.88 4.63
C VAL A 333 15.12 -0.95 3.14
N GLY A 334 15.42 -2.15 2.66
CA GLY A 334 15.81 -2.40 1.29
C GLY A 334 16.72 -3.60 1.16
N PHE A 335 17.79 -3.46 0.43
CA PHE A 335 18.77 -4.53 0.20
C PHE A 335 20.15 -3.96 -0.16
N VAL A 336 21.15 -4.84 -0.18
CA VAL A 336 22.49 -4.47 -0.64
C VAL A 336 22.70 -4.92 -2.08
N ARG A 337 23.24 -4.02 -2.89
CA ARG A 337 23.75 -4.27 -4.24
C ARG A 337 25.26 -4.36 -4.19
N TYR A 338 25.84 -5.42 -4.75
CA TYR A 338 27.27 -5.60 -4.94
C TYR A 338 27.65 -5.45 -6.42
N LYS A 339 28.69 -4.69 -6.71
CA LYS A 339 29.22 -4.44 -8.05
C LYS A 339 30.64 -4.96 -8.14
N GLY A 340 30.81 -6.18 -8.61
CA GLY A 340 32.15 -6.78 -8.66
C GLY A 340 32.20 -8.08 -9.43
N ASP A 341 33.36 -8.73 -9.32
CA ASP A 341 33.62 -10.00 -9.97
C ASP A 341 33.61 -11.10 -8.91
N LEU A 342 32.89 -12.17 -9.19
CA LEU A 342 32.99 -13.43 -8.45
C LEU A 342 33.59 -14.49 -9.40
N ASN A 343 34.61 -15.22 -8.98
CA ASN A 343 35.15 -16.33 -9.75
C ASN A 343 34.07 -17.40 -10.00
N TYR A 344 34.27 -18.24 -10.99
CA TYR A 344 33.35 -19.35 -11.27
C TYR A 344 33.19 -20.25 -10.02
N GLY A 345 31.97 -20.43 -9.56
CA GLY A 345 31.64 -21.19 -8.35
C GLY A 345 31.96 -20.48 -7.03
N GLN A 346 32.51 -19.28 -7.02
CA GLN A 346 32.72 -18.51 -5.80
C GLN A 346 31.40 -18.09 -5.19
N ILE A 347 31.26 -18.26 -3.88
CA ILE A 347 30.04 -17.96 -3.13
C ILE A 347 30.25 -16.68 -2.32
N LEU A 348 29.44 -15.66 -2.56
CA LEU A 348 29.32 -14.46 -1.75
C LEU A 348 28.06 -14.57 -0.88
N ASN A 349 28.23 -14.53 0.44
CA ASN A 349 27.13 -14.41 1.39
C ASN A 349 27.10 -13.02 2.02
N MET A 350 25.92 -12.42 2.08
CA MET A 350 25.64 -11.14 2.73
C MET A 350 24.50 -11.34 3.73
N SER A 351 24.83 -11.36 5.04
CA SER A 351 23.82 -11.46 6.11
C SER A 351 23.53 -10.07 6.66
N HIS A 352 22.24 -9.72 6.76
CA HIS A 352 21.77 -8.40 7.14
C HIS A 352 21.36 -8.37 8.62
N GLY A 353 21.72 -7.30 9.34
CA GLY A 353 21.39 -7.10 10.76
C GLY A 353 21.27 -5.62 11.10
N GLU A 354 20.57 -5.31 12.18
CA GLU A 354 20.29 -3.93 12.59
C GLU A 354 21.28 -3.41 13.64
N ILE A 355 21.85 -4.30 14.48
CA ILE A 355 22.66 -3.95 15.62
C ILE A 355 23.91 -4.81 15.70
N LEU A 356 24.90 -4.32 16.43
CA LEU A 356 26.04 -5.11 16.91
C LEU A 356 25.85 -5.43 18.40
N GLN A 357 26.20 -6.63 18.80
CA GLN A 357 26.28 -7.02 20.21
C GLN A 357 27.76 -7.24 20.57
N GLU A 358 28.23 -6.53 21.59
CA GLU A 358 29.67 -6.54 21.98
C GLU A 358 30.60 -6.24 20.80
N GLY A 359 30.18 -5.37 19.87
CA GLY A 359 30.93 -5.03 18.67
C GLY A 359 30.92 -6.10 17.57
N CYS A 360 30.22 -7.21 17.73
CA CYS A 360 30.10 -8.28 16.76
C CYS A 360 28.75 -8.28 16.06
N PHE A 361 28.68 -8.89 14.87
CA PHE A 361 27.42 -9.02 14.13
C PHE A 361 26.38 -9.81 14.95
N TYR A 362 25.14 -9.28 14.99
CA TYR A 362 24.05 -9.89 15.75
C TYR A 362 22.76 -9.93 14.92
N ASN A 363 22.16 -11.11 14.81
CA ASN A 363 20.93 -11.34 14.07
C ASN A 363 19.92 -12.28 14.78
N THR A 364 20.17 -12.63 16.05
CA THR A 364 19.27 -13.52 16.81
C THR A 364 17.89 -12.87 17.05
N ASN A 365 17.82 -11.54 17.07
CA ASN A 365 16.59 -10.77 17.17
C ASN A 365 15.67 -10.90 15.94
N LEU A 366 16.14 -11.48 14.85
CA LEU A 366 15.36 -11.70 13.64
C LEU A 366 14.40 -12.89 13.74
N ARG A 367 14.45 -13.64 14.85
CA ARG A 367 13.68 -14.87 15.09
C ARG A 367 14.02 -15.93 14.02
N SER A 368 13.05 -16.32 13.17
CA SER A 368 13.26 -17.31 12.11
C SER A 368 13.69 -16.71 10.76
N ALA A 369 13.65 -15.40 10.60
CA ALA A 369 14.08 -14.73 9.36
C ALA A 369 15.61 -14.77 9.24
N LYS A 370 16.14 -15.20 8.08
CA LYS A 370 17.59 -15.28 7.84
C LYS A 370 18.19 -14.00 7.33
N GLN A 371 17.44 -13.22 6.56
CA GLN A 371 17.87 -11.98 5.92
C GLN A 371 19.23 -12.14 5.19
N GLN A 372 19.35 -13.15 4.35
CA GLN A 372 20.61 -13.50 3.69
C GLN A 372 20.49 -13.46 2.17
N LEU A 373 21.46 -12.84 1.52
CA LEU A 373 21.68 -12.94 0.08
C LEU A 373 22.89 -13.84 -0.19
N THR A 374 22.73 -14.78 -1.11
CA THR A 374 23.80 -15.67 -1.56
C THR A 374 23.91 -15.59 -3.07
N PHE A 375 25.09 -15.26 -3.58
CA PHE A 375 25.40 -15.23 -5.00
C PHE A 375 26.52 -16.20 -5.33
N ILE A 376 26.33 -17.04 -6.35
CA ILE A 376 27.32 -17.96 -6.89
C ILE A 376 27.78 -17.43 -8.25
N GLY A 377 29.05 -17.06 -8.34
CA GLY A 377 29.64 -16.37 -9.50
C GLY A 377 29.85 -17.30 -10.72
N ASP A 378 29.79 -16.73 -11.91
CA ASP A 378 30.10 -17.38 -13.18
C ASP A 378 31.40 -16.89 -13.84
N GLY A 379 32.25 -16.19 -13.09
CA GLY A 379 33.51 -15.62 -13.58
C GLY A 379 33.35 -14.32 -14.37
N LYS A 380 32.14 -13.71 -14.36
CA LYS A 380 31.86 -12.45 -15.07
C LYS A 380 31.59 -11.32 -14.12
N LYS A 381 32.00 -10.12 -14.52
CA LYS A 381 31.63 -8.89 -13.81
C LYS A 381 30.13 -8.67 -13.89
N ARG A 382 29.47 -8.48 -12.73
CA ARG A 382 28.03 -8.33 -12.62
C ARG A 382 27.64 -7.28 -11.58
N ILE A 383 26.38 -6.88 -11.67
CA ILE A 383 25.65 -6.26 -10.59
C ILE A 383 24.81 -7.37 -9.92
N TYR A 384 25.10 -7.62 -8.66
CA TYR A 384 24.44 -8.63 -7.85
C TYR A 384 23.45 -7.95 -6.92
N GLU A 385 22.15 -8.12 -7.19
CA GLU A 385 21.04 -7.60 -6.38
C GLU A 385 19.87 -8.57 -6.36
N PRO A 386 19.07 -8.60 -5.25
CA PRO A 386 17.87 -9.43 -5.19
C PRO A 386 16.74 -8.83 -6.00
N LYS A 387 15.71 -9.67 -6.31
CA LYS A 387 14.51 -9.25 -7.02
C LYS A 387 13.23 -9.31 -6.18
N PHE A 388 13.13 -10.27 -5.24
CA PHE A 388 11.88 -10.69 -4.62
C PHE A 388 11.91 -10.66 -3.08
N THR A 389 12.85 -9.91 -2.50
CA THR A 389 13.00 -9.77 -1.04
C THR A 389 13.41 -8.34 -0.67
N PHE A 390 13.28 -8.03 0.62
CA PHE A 390 13.80 -6.83 1.26
C PHE A 390 14.12 -7.11 2.73
N PHE A 391 14.96 -6.27 3.34
CA PHE A 391 15.42 -6.42 4.70
C PHE A 391 15.41 -5.10 5.46
N GLY A 392 15.25 -5.15 6.79
CA GLY A 392 15.58 -4.06 7.70
C GLY A 392 17.00 -4.28 8.25
N PHE A 393 17.91 -3.31 8.03
CA PHE A 393 19.30 -3.47 8.40
C PHE A 393 20.08 -2.16 8.48
N ARG A 394 21.18 -2.20 9.21
CA ARG A 394 22.24 -1.22 9.19
C ARG A 394 23.59 -1.87 8.88
N TYR A 395 23.79 -3.10 9.32
CA TYR A 395 25.06 -3.82 9.22
C TYR A 395 24.93 -5.03 8.31
N ILE A 396 26.00 -5.28 7.54
CA ILE A 396 26.08 -6.46 6.67
C ILE A 396 27.34 -7.24 7.03
N LEU A 397 27.18 -8.51 7.38
CA LEU A 397 28.29 -9.46 7.49
C LEU A 397 28.61 -10.02 6.11
N ILE A 398 29.84 -9.84 5.66
CA ILE A 398 30.34 -10.30 4.35
C ILE A 398 31.17 -11.57 4.53
N GLN A 399 30.87 -12.60 3.75
CA GLN A 399 31.61 -13.86 3.68
C GLN A 399 31.82 -14.26 2.22
N GLY A 400 33.00 -14.89 1.92
CA GLY A 400 33.29 -15.40 0.58
C GLY A 400 34.12 -14.46 -0.32
N LEU A 401 34.52 -13.28 0.19
CA LEU A 401 35.49 -12.40 -0.46
C LEU A 401 36.75 -12.35 0.36
N GLU A 402 37.90 -12.49 -0.31
CA GLU A 402 39.23 -12.36 0.35
C GLU A 402 39.52 -10.92 0.79
N LYS A 403 39.06 -9.95 -0.02
CA LYS A 403 39.20 -8.52 0.25
C LYS A 403 37.88 -7.82 -0.04
N VAL A 404 37.41 -7.04 0.92
CA VAL A 404 36.20 -6.23 0.80
C VAL A 404 36.56 -4.76 0.57
N ASN A 405 36.09 -4.20 -0.55
CA ASN A 405 36.17 -2.76 -0.81
C ASN A 405 34.76 -2.17 -0.62
N PRO A 406 34.52 -1.28 0.37
CA PRO A 406 33.21 -0.71 0.64
C PRO A 406 32.57 -0.01 -0.56
N ASN A 407 33.38 0.54 -1.48
CA ASN A 407 32.90 1.25 -2.66
C ASN A 407 32.19 0.33 -3.69
N ASP A 408 32.35 -0.98 -3.56
CA ASP A 408 31.69 -1.96 -4.43
C ASP A 408 30.27 -2.29 -3.94
N PHE A 409 29.85 -1.72 -2.80
CA PHE A 409 28.58 -2.00 -2.15
C PHE A 409 27.70 -0.75 -2.06
N GLU A 410 26.43 -0.92 -2.38
CA GLU A 410 25.40 0.11 -2.28
C GLU A 410 24.22 -0.42 -1.45
N GLY A 411 23.82 0.31 -0.41
CA GLY A 411 22.57 0.08 0.30
C GLY A 411 21.41 0.76 -0.43
N ILE A 412 20.55 -0.01 -1.01
CA ILE A 412 19.40 0.47 -1.79
C ILE A 412 18.21 0.60 -0.87
N VAL A 413 17.79 1.83 -0.59
CA VAL A 413 16.62 2.13 0.24
C VAL A 413 15.37 2.07 -0.63
N ILE A 414 14.40 1.23 -0.26
CA ILE A 414 13.11 1.11 -0.94
C ILE A 414 11.95 1.33 0.03
N TYR A 415 10.92 2.02 -0.42
CA TYR A 415 9.62 2.14 0.25
C TYR A 415 8.56 2.65 -0.72
N THR A 416 7.30 2.65 -0.27
CA THR A 416 6.18 3.14 -1.09
C THR A 416 6.37 4.59 -1.51
N ASP A 417 6.18 4.89 -2.81
CA ASP A 417 6.43 6.20 -3.42
C ASP A 417 5.43 7.26 -2.94
N LEU A 418 5.70 7.81 -1.76
CA LEU A 418 4.95 8.90 -1.14
C LEU A 418 5.79 10.18 -1.12
N GLU A 419 5.14 11.32 -1.35
CA GLU A 419 5.78 12.65 -1.28
C GLU A 419 6.00 13.02 0.19
N LYS A 420 7.21 13.48 0.53
CA LYS A 420 7.50 14.04 1.86
C LYS A 420 6.79 15.38 2.02
N THR A 421 5.96 15.50 3.06
CA THR A 421 5.20 16.73 3.37
C THR A 421 5.81 17.52 4.51
N ILE A 422 6.46 16.84 5.47
CA ILE A 422 7.05 17.53 6.60
C ILE A 422 8.31 18.32 6.20
N ASN A 423 8.33 19.60 6.58
CA ASN A 423 9.50 20.46 6.51
C ASN A 423 9.56 21.27 7.81
N CYS A 424 9.96 20.64 8.90
CA CYS A 424 9.99 21.21 10.24
C CYS A 424 11.41 21.14 10.80
N THR A 425 11.90 22.28 11.26
CA THR A 425 13.17 22.39 11.99
C THR A 425 12.95 23.27 13.20
N THR A 426 13.45 22.86 14.35
CA THR A 426 13.38 23.59 15.63
C THR A 426 14.77 23.95 16.14
N ASP A 427 14.85 24.82 17.12
CA ASP A 427 16.12 25.17 17.80
C ASP A 427 16.65 24.03 18.69
N ASN A 428 15.86 22.99 18.95
CA ASN A 428 16.25 21.86 19.77
C ASN A 428 16.70 20.67 18.89
N PRO A 429 18.01 20.31 18.88
CA PRO A 429 18.53 19.23 18.04
C PRO A 429 17.94 17.85 18.42
N LYS A 430 17.51 17.64 19.67
CA LYS A 430 16.90 16.37 20.09
C LYS A 430 15.50 16.21 19.48
N ILE A 431 14.71 17.30 19.41
CA ILE A 431 13.40 17.29 18.74
C ILE A 431 13.58 17.06 17.24
N ASN A 432 14.55 17.73 16.61
CA ASN A 432 14.85 17.50 15.19
C ASN A 432 15.23 16.03 14.92
N LYS A 433 16.02 15.43 15.82
CA LYS A 433 16.41 14.02 15.72
C LYS A 433 15.20 13.07 15.92
N LEU A 434 14.28 13.42 16.84
CA LEU A 434 13.03 12.66 17.03
C LEU A 434 12.19 12.67 15.75
N ILE A 435 11.99 13.84 15.12
CA ILE A 435 11.25 13.98 13.84
C ILE A 435 11.93 13.16 12.74
N GLU A 436 13.25 13.24 12.63
CA GLU A 436 14.02 12.46 11.67
C GLU A 436 13.85 10.94 11.90
N ASN A 437 13.94 10.48 13.14
CA ASN A 437 13.77 9.07 13.49
C ASN A 437 12.36 8.57 13.18
N ALA A 438 11.32 9.37 13.49
CA ALA A 438 9.93 9.04 13.15
C ALA A 438 9.75 8.93 11.62
N TYR A 439 10.38 9.82 10.86
CA TYR A 439 10.35 9.79 9.39
C TYR A 439 11.07 8.54 8.84
N TRP A 440 12.25 8.16 9.38
CA TRP A 440 12.95 6.94 9.00
C TRP A 440 12.18 5.68 9.39
N GLY A 441 11.53 5.68 10.57
CA GLY A 441 10.66 4.57 10.98
C GLY A 441 9.50 4.36 10.02
N GLN A 442 8.84 5.46 9.59
CA GLN A 442 7.78 5.38 8.58
C GLN A 442 8.28 4.84 7.24
N ARG A 443 9.41 5.33 6.74
CA ARG A 443 10.03 4.83 5.48
C ARG A 443 10.30 3.33 5.56
N GLY A 444 10.76 2.85 6.71
CA GLY A 444 11.08 1.45 6.94
C GLY A 444 9.87 0.53 7.03
N ASN A 445 8.70 1.07 7.36
CA ASN A 445 7.48 0.28 7.60
C ASN A 445 6.36 0.53 6.58
N PHE A 446 6.56 1.43 5.60
CA PHE A 446 5.59 1.69 4.54
C PHE A 446 5.99 0.98 3.24
N LEU A 447 5.87 -0.36 3.24
CA LEU A 447 6.12 -1.21 2.08
C LEU A 447 4.82 -1.89 1.66
N ASP A 448 3.96 -1.13 0.98
CA ASP A 448 2.64 -1.52 0.47
C ASP A 448 1.56 -1.71 1.54
N VAL A 449 1.93 -2.08 2.76
CA VAL A 449 1.11 -2.07 3.98
C VAL A 449 1.89 -1.41 5.12
N PRO A 450 1.21 -0.85 6.14
CA PRO A 450 1.88 -0.29 7.32
C PRO A 450 2.34 -1.43 8.23
N THR A 451 3.55 -1.94 8.00
CA THR A 451 4.10 -3.06 8.78
C THR A 451 4.53 -2.62 10.17
N ASP A 452 4.43 -3.53 11.14
CA ASP A 452 4.93 -3.37 12.51
C ASP A 452 6.45 -3.35 12.59
N CYS A 453 7.11 -4.08 11.72
CA CYS A 453 8.56 -4.22 11.68
C CYS A 453 9.04 -4.58 10.26
N PRO A 454 10.28 -4.20 9.88
CA PRO A 454 10.79 -4.49 8.55
C PRO A 454 11.76 -5.68 8.49
N GLN A 455 12.21 -6.26 9.65
CA GLN A 455 13.38 -7.12 9.69
C GLN A 455 13.11 -8.58 10.04
N ARG A 456 12.20 -8.86 10.97
CA ARG A 456 11.95 -10.22 11.50
C ARG A 456 10.83 -10.93 10.73
N ASP A 457 10.54 -12.18 11.10
CA ASP A 457 9.42 -12.97 10.57
C ASP A 457 8.07 -12.51 11.12
N GLU A 458 7.60 -11.38 10.68
CA GLU A 458 6.30 -10.77 11.02
C GLU A 458 5.88 -9.89 9.84
N ARG A 459 6.28 -8.61 9.81
CA ARG A 459 6.05 -7.65 8.71
C ARG A 459 4.60 -7.61 8.25
N LEU A 460 3.70 -7.49 9.21
CA LEU A 460 2.25 -7.51 9.01
C LEU A 460 1.66 -6.11 9.23
N GLY A 461 0.54 -5.82 8.58
CA GLY A 461 -0.18 -4.55 8.73
C GLY A 461 -0.99 -4.49 10.02
N TRP A 462 -0.32 -4.41 11.19
CA TRP A 462 -0.95 -4.35 12.49
C TRP A 462 -1.83 -3.13 12.65
N THR A 463 -3.05 -3.35 13.07
CA THR A 463 -4.11 -2.33 13.09
C THR A 463 -4.00 -1.37 14.25
N GLY A 464 -3.47 -1.82 15.40
CA GLY A 464 -3.14 -0.97 16.54
C GLY A 464 -2.08 0.06 16.19
N ASP A 465 -0.96 -0.39 15.60
CA ASP A 465 0.13 0.47 15.11
C ASP A 465 -0.40 1.49 14.09
N THR A 466 -1.22 1.03 13.16
CA THR A 466 -1.79 1.89 12.12
C THR A 466 -2.66 2.99 12.72
N GLN A 467 -3.56 2.66 13.66
CA GLN A 467 -4.49 3.67 14.19
C GLN A 467 -3.76 4.76 14.98
N VAL A 468 -2.75 4.42 15.81
CA VAL A 468 -2.00 5.40 16.60
C VAL A 468 -1.06 6.26 15.76
N PHE A 469 -0.49 5.68 14.68
CA PHE A 469 0.49 6.37 13.84
C PHE A 469 -0.11 7.15 12.67
N SER A 470 -1.38 6.92 12.31
CA SER A 470 -2.00 7.44 11.07
C SER A 470 -1.90 8.95 10.90
N ASN A 471 -2.12 9.74 11.95
CA ASN A 471 -1.97 11.20 11.89
C ASN A 471 -0.51 11.62 11.69
N THR A 472 0.43 11.02 12.43
CA THR A 472 1.86 11.27 12.26
C THR A 472 2.32 10.95 10.84
N ALA A 473 1.82 9.86 10.28
CA ALA A 473 2.12 9.46 8.92
C ALA A 473 1.67 10.50 7.90
N CYS A 474 0.46 11.06 8.06
CA CYS A 474 -0.07 12.09 7.17
C CYS A 474 0.71 13.41 7.26
N TYR A 475 1.27 13.75 8.44
CA TYR A 475 2.14 14.91 8.58
C TYR A 475 3.50 14.71 7.91
N ASN A 476 4.06 13.51 7.99
CA ASN A 476 5.38 13.19 7.45
C ASN A 476 5.38 13.06 5.92
N MET A 477 4.32 12.42 5.38
CA MET A 477 4.19 12.10 3.96
C MET A 477 2.74 12.24 3.50
N ASP A 478 2.52 12.49 2.21
CA ASP A 478 1.20 12.35 1.58
C ASP A 478 0.79 10.87 1.57
N SER A 479 0.15 10.44 2.66
CA SER A 479 -0.20 9.05 2.91
C SER A 479 -1.60 8.65 2.41
N TYR A 480 -2.30 9.55 1.70
CA TYR A 480 -3.68 9.33 1.26
C TYR A 480 -3.86 8.03 0.47
N ILE A 481 -3.10 7.83 -0.61
CA ILE A 481 -3.23 6.65 -1.48
C ILE A 481 -2.84 5.37 -0.72
N PHE A 482 -1.82 5.44 0.11
CA PHE A 482 -1.35 4.31 0.91
C PHE A 482 -2.43 3.81 1.87
N TYR A 483 -3.04 4.72 2.64
CA TYR A 483 -4.13 4.36 3.54
C TYR A 483 -5.44 4.03 2.83
N LYS A 484 -5.69 4.62 1.66
CA LYS A 484 -6.84 4.22 0.82
C LYS A 484 -6.75 2.74 0.42
N LYS A 485 -5.55 2.28 0.05
CA LYS A 485 -5.28 0.86 -0.23
C LYS A 485 -5.49 0.02 1.03
N PHE A 486 -4.92 0.42 2.15
CA PHE A 486 -5.02 -0.32 3.41
C PHE A 486 -6.47 -0.41 3.93
N MET A 487 -7.25 0.67 3.84
CA MET A 487 -8.69 0.63 4.16
C MET A 487 -9.47 -0.33 3.26
N LYS A 488 -9.05 -0.51 2.01
CA LYS A 488 -9.66 -1.51 1.11
C LYS A 488 -9.36 -2.93 1.59
N ASP A 489 -8.15 -3.20 2.05
CA ASP A 489 -7.80 -4.49 2.66
C ASP A 489 -8.63 -4.74 3.92
N LEU A 490 -8.67 -3.78 4.86
CA LEU A 490 -9.49 -3.85 6.08
C LEU A 490 -10.96 -4.16 5.77
N ARG A 491 -11.54 -3.50 4.75
CA ARG A 491 -12.92 -3.76 4.35
C ARG A 491 -13.10 -5.16 3.74
N GLY A 492 -12.13 -5.62 2.97
CA GLY A 492 -12.09 -6.98 2.43
C GLY A 492 -12.10 -8.03 3.53
N ASP A 493 -11.18 -7.91 4.47
CA ASP A 493 -11.09 -8.78 5.64
C ASP A 493 -12.39 -8.79 6.46
N GLN A 494 -12.94 -7.60 6.76
CA GLN A 494 -14.18 -7.45 7.51
C GLN A 494 -15.35 -8.20 6.86
N LEU A 495 -15.46 -8.11 5.54
CA LEU A 495 -16.54 -8.73 4.76
C LEU A 495 -16.36 -10.24 4.60
N LEU A 496 -15.13 -10.70 4.42
CA LEU A 496 -14.85 -12.11 4.11
C LEU A 496 -14.73 -13.01 5.35
N TYR A 497 -14.18 -12.46 6.47
CA TYR A 497 -13.73 -13.33 7.54
C TYR A 497 -14.18 -12.93 8.95
N TYR A 498 -14.64 -11.68 9.18
CA TYR A 498 -14.79 -11.16 10.55
C TYR A 498 -16.17 -10.71 10.94
N ASP A 499 -17.18 -10.88 10.09
CA ASP A 499 -18.60 -10.58 10.40
C ASP A 499 -18.81 -9.22 11.10
N GLY A 500 -18.28 -8.17 10.50
CA GLY A 500 -18.35 -6.80 11.00
C GLY A 500 -17.21 -6.36 11.90
N ASN A 501 -16.47 -7.28 12.54
CA ASN A 501 -15.26 -6.95 13.29
C ASN A 501 -14.10 -6.58 12.35
N ILE A 502 -13.03 -6.03 12.90
CA ILE A 502 -11.78 -5.73 12.20
C ILE A 502 -10.67 -6.62 12.75
N PRO A 503 -9.80 -7.21 11.89
CA PRO A 503 -8.70 -8.07 12.32
C PRO A 503 -7.61 -7.32 13.09
N ALA A 504 -6.76 -8.08 13.81
CA ALA A 504 -5.60 -7.54 14.47
C ALA A 504 -4.54 -7.00 13.49
N PHE A 505 -4.45 -7.57 12.29
CA PHE A 505 -3.63 -7.08 11.18
C PHE A 505 -4.31 -7.36 9.83
N SER A 506 -4.01 -6.57 8.81
CA SER A 506 -4.58 -6.70 7.46
C SER A 506 -3.47 -6.61 6.39
N PRO A 507 -3.52 -7.43 5.31
CA PRO A 507 -4.38 -8.59 5.09
C PRO A 507 -4.28 -9.66 6.18
N SER A 508 -5.41 -10.28 6.53
CA SER A 508 -5.57 -11.09 7.75
C SER A 508 -5.12 -12.55 7.64
N LEU A 509 -4.43 -12.91 6.56
CA LEU A 509 -3.97 -14.27 6.31
C LEU A 509 -5.11 -15.31 6.40
N ARG A 510 -6.25 -15.02 5.73
CA ARG A 510 -7.44 -15.90 5.77
C ARG A 510 -7.94 -16.17 7.18
N SER A 511 -8.22 -15.12 7.94
CA SER A 511 -8.69 -15.17 9.33
C SER A 511 -7.67 -15.63 10.40
N GLN A 512 -6.39 -15.83 10.05
CA GLN A 512 -5.38 -16.21 11.05
C GLN A 512 -5.03 -15.06 12.01
N ALA A 513 -5.35 -13.82 11.64
CA ALA A 513 -5.10 -12.65 12.47
C ALA A 513 -5.87 -12.65 13.81
N GLY A 514 -6.99 -13.35 13.87
CA GLY A 514 -7.95 -13.14 14.96
C GLY A 514 -8.61 -11.76 14.92
N GLY A 515 -9.59 -11.50 15.74
CA GLY A 515 -10.13 -10.16 15.97
C GLY A 515 -9.14 -9.31 16.77
N GLY A 516 -9.00 -8.03 16.45
CA GLY A 516 -8.02 -7.16 17.11
C GLY A 516 -8.39 -6.77 18.54
N GLY A 517 -9.67 -6.81 18.89
CA GLY A 517 -10.16 -6.23 20.14
C GLY A 517 -10.03 -4.70 20.17
N ALA A 518 -10.36 -4.12 21.32
CA ALA A 518 -10.25 -2.67 21.50
C ALA A 518 -8.82 -2.16 21.25
N VAL A 519 -8.73 -0.93 20.78
CA VAL A 519 -7.55 -0.23 20.28
C VAL A 519 -7.18 -0.68 18.85
N TRP A 520 -6.99 -1.98 18.61
CA TRP A 520 -6.62 -2.52 17.29
C TRP A 520 -7.76 -2.43 16.28
N SER A 521 -8.90 -3.06 16.59
CA SER A 521 -10.07 -3.07 15.69
C SER A 521 -10.69 -1.69 15.48
N ASP A 522 -10.48 -0.74 16.38
CA ASP A 522 -10.97 0.63 16.27
C ASP A 522 -10.34 1.42 15.10
N VAL A 523 -9.27 0.90 14.49
CA VAL A 523 -8.76 1.41 13.21
C VAL A 523 -9.86 1.54 12.16
N GLY A 524 -10.89 0.67 12.21
CA GLY A 524 -12.03 0.69 11.30
C GLY A 524 -12.87 1.97 11.37
N THR A 525 -12.85 2.68 12.49
CA THR A 525 -13.50 3.99 12.65
C THR A 525 -12.51 5.14 12.66
N ILE A 526 -11.34 4.97 13.28
CA ILE A 526 -10.34 6.01 13.49
C ILE A 526 -9.62 6.38 12.17
N LEU A 527 -9.20 5.39 11.40
CA LEU A 527 -8.44 5.66 10.18
C LEU A 527 -9.23 6.44 9.12
N PRO A 528 -10.48 6.06 8.75
CA PRO A 528 -11.26 6.84 7.80
C PRO A 528 -11.48 8.28 8.25
N TRP A 529 -11.72 8.50 9.55
CA TRP A 529 -11.87 9.83 10.14
C TRP A 529 -10.58 10.64 10.05
N ASN A 530 -9.43 10.07 10.45
CA ASN A 530 -8.14 10.74 10.38
C ASN A 530 -7.76 11.13 8.94
N ILE A 531 -8.03 10.26 7.97
CA ILE A 531 -7.79 10.57 6.55
C ILE A 531 -8.70 11.70 6.08
N TYR A 532 -9.98 11.71 6.49
CA TYR A 532 -10.89 12.81 6.18
C TYR A 532 -10.39 14.13 6.78
N LEU A 533 -9.96 14.15 8.04
CA LEU A 533 -9.44 15.37 8.69
C LEU A 533 -8.18 15.92 8.01
N ASN A 534 -7.29 15.04 7.52
CA ASN A 534 -6.05 15.45 6.88
C ASN A 534 -6.22 15.88 5.41
N TYR A 535 -7.17 15.29 4.69
CA TYR A 535 -7.29 15.46 3.23
C TYR A 535 -8.63 16.01 2.75
N GLY A 536 -9.65 16.09 3.61
CA GLY A 536 -10.96 16.67 3.31
C GLY A 536 -11.80 15.90 2.30
N ASP A 537 -11.48 14.65 1.98
CA ASP A 537 -12.23 13.87 1.01
C ASP A 537 -13.49 13.23 1.61
N ILE A 538 -14.60 13.95 1.53
CA ILE A 538 -15.91 13.49 2.00
C ILE A 538 -16.40 12.22 1.27
N ASN A 539 -15.98 11.99 0.02
CA ASN A 539 -16.42 10.81 -0.73
C ASN A 539 -15.67 9.57 -0.26
N LEU A 540 -14.39 9.68 0.10
CA LEU A 540 -13.67 8.60 0.77
C LEU A 540 -14.33 8.26 2.10
N LEU A 541 -14.67 9.26 2.90
CA LEU A 541 -15.37 9.06 4.17
C LEU A 541 -16.71 8.33 3.93
N LYS A 542 -17.48 8.76 2.95
CA LYS A 542 -18.74 8.12 2.56
C LYS A 542 -18.54 6.67 2.10
N GLN A 543 -17.48 6.38 1.37
CA GLN A 543 -17.15 5.03 0.89
C GLN A 543 -16.90 4.06 2.05
N TYR A 544 -16.21 4.51 3.11
CA TYR A 544 -15.87 3.67 4.26
C TYR A 544 -16.84 3.79 5.44
N TYR A 545 -17.85 4.65 5.35
CA TYR A 545 -18.93 4.73 6.36
C TYR A 545 -19.63 3.40 6.65
N PRO A 546 -19.94 2.52 5.66
CA PRO A 546 -20.45 1.17 5.95
C PRO A 546 -19.51 0.34 6.80
N MET A 547 -18.17 0.39 6.56
CA MET A 547 -17.17 -0.33 7.37
C MET A 547 -17.23 0.12 8.84
N MET A 548 -17.27 1.44 9.06
CA MET A 548 -17.38 2.04 10.39
C MET A 548 -18.65 1.59 11.12
N LYS A 549 -19.80 1.61 10.43
CA LYS A 549 -21.09 1.17 10.99
C LYS A 549 -21.11 -0.33 11.32
N ASP A 550 -20.56 -1.16 10.44
CA ASP A 550 -20.51 -2.60 10.66
C ASP A 550 -19.67 -2.93 11.90
N TYR A 551 -18.54 -2.23 12.11
CA TYR A 551 -17.74 -2.38 13.32
C TYR A 551 -18.48 -1.93 14.59
N VAL A 552 -19.15 -0.77 14.56
CA VAL A 552 -19.97 -0.33 15.71
C VAL A 552 -21.12 -1.28 15.98
N ASN A 553 -21.76 -1.85 14.96
CA ASN A 553 -22.80 -2.86 15.13
C ASN A 553 -22.25 -4.16 15.76
N TYR A 554 -21.02 -4.56 15.42
CA TYR A 554 -20.33 -5.66 16.09
C TYR A 554 -20.13 -5.37 17.59
N LEU A 555 -19.67 -4.16 17.95
CA LEU A 555 -19.52 -3.75 19.35
C LEU A 555 -20.85 -3.72 20.11
N ILE A 556 -21.94 -3.27 19.48
CA ILE A 556 -23.31 -3.36 20.03
C ILE A 556 -23.70 -4.81 20.30
N GLY A 557 -23.37 -5.73 19.40
CA GLY A 557 -23.59 -7.15 19.59
C GLY A 557 -22.84 -7.68 20.82
N LYS A 558 -21.58 -7.27 21.00
CA LYS A 558 -20.78 -7.63 22.18
C LYS A 558 -21.34 -7.10 23.48
N ASP A 559 -21.80 -5.85 23.52
CA ASP A 559 -22.49 -5.26 24.68
C ASP A 559 -23.79 -6.04 25.01
N TYR A 560 -24.58 -6.38 23.98
CA TYR A 560 -25.80 -7.19 24.15
C TYR A 560 -25.51 -8.58 24.74
N ASP A 561 -24.48 -9.27 24.23
CA ASP A 561 -24.11 -10.61 24.71
C ASP A 561 -23.65 -10.60 26.19
N GLN A 562 -23.12 -9.47 26.67
CA GLN A 562 -22.70 -9.28 28.06
C GLN A 562 -23.82 -8.78 28.99
N GLY A 563 -25.04 -8.57 28.52
CA GLY A 563 -26.18 -8.15 29.31
C GLY A 563 -26.70 -6.73 29.05
N TYR A 564 -26.19 -6.07 28.00
CA TYR A 564 -26.62 -4.72 27.56
C TYR A 564 -26.38 -3.62 28.59
N TYR A 565 -25.17 -3.58 29.12
CA TYR A 565 -24.76 -2.58 30.11
C TYR A 565 -24.39 -1.22 29.54
N ASN A 566 -24.37 -1.06 28.21
CA ASN A 566 -23.75 0.04 27.47
C ASN A 566 -22.23 0.16 27.74
N LEU A 567 -21.59 -0.96 28.05
CA LEU A 567 -20.16 -1.14 28.29
C LEU A 567 -19.73 -2.48 27.71
N ILE A 568 -18.43 -2.62 27.45
CA ILE A 568 -17.79 -3.91 27.10
C ILE A 568 -16.77 -4.19 28.20
N LEU A 569 -17.10 -5.10 29.11
CA LEU A 569 -16.33 -5.38 30.31
C LEU A 569 -15.47 -6.64 30.17
N GLU A 570 -15.85 -7.55 29.27
CA GLU A 570 -15.20 -8.82 29.06
C GLU A 570 -14.84 -9.04 27.58
N GLY A 571 -13.75 -9.76 27.32
CA GLY A 571 -13.31 -10.10 26.00
C GLY A 571 -11.81 -9.97 25.81
N PHE A 572 -11.34 -10.35 24.63
CA PHE A 572 -9.93 -10.21 24.27
C PHE A 572 -9.62 -8.79 23.82
N THR A 573 -8.54 -8.24 24.34
CA THR A 573 -7.89 -7.02 23.85
C THR A 573 -6.40 -7.12 24.11
N TYR A 574 -5.59 -6.44 23.30
CA TYR A 574 -4.18 -6.25 23.59
C TYR A 574 -3.96 -5.21 24.70
N GLY A 575 -4.97 -4.41 25.04
CA GLY A 575 -4.93 -3.45 26.13
C GLY A 575 -3.78 -2.46 26.03
N ASP A 576 -3.14 -2.22 27.15
CA ASP A 576 -1.90 -1.44 27.28
C ASP A 576 -0.69 -2.24 26.78
N TRP A 577 -0.63 -2.53 25.48
CA TRP A 577 0.44 -3.33 24.90
C TRP A 577 1.82 -2.72 25.15
N LEU A 578 2.73 -3.54 25.70
CA LEU A 578 4.12 -3.18 26.02
C LEU A 578 4.28 -2.01 27.00
N ALA A 579 3.27 -1.68 27.81
CA ALA A 579 3.43 -0.78 28.94
C ALA A 579 4.39 -1.38 29.97
N LEU A 580 5.24 -0.54 30.59
CA LEU A 580 6.33 -0.98 31.46
C LEU A 580 5.90 -1.23 32.93
N ASP A 581 4.63 -1.10 33.24
CA ASP A 581 4.02 -1.24 34.56
C ASP A 581 3.18 -2.51 34.71
N GLY A 582 3.38 -3.49 33.84
CA GLY A 582 2.78 -4.82 33.94
C GLY A 582 3.12 -5.52 35.25
N GLU A 583 2.39 -6.59 35.59
CA GLU A 583 2.55 -7.32 36.87
C GLU A 583 3.94 -7.97 37.03
N ASN A 584 4.61 -8.23 35.93
CA ASN A 584 6.01 -8.70 35.90
C ASN A 584 6.70 -8.32 34.58
N GLU A 585 8.02 -8.31 34.60
CA GLU A 585 8.88 -7.91 33.45
C GLU A 585 8.75 -8.79 32.18
N PHE A 586 8.07 -9.92 32.27
CA PHE A 586 7.82 -10.85 31.15
C PHE A 586 6.43 -10.68 30.54
N GLN A 587 5.56 -9.83 31.12
CA GLN A 587 4.23 -9.57 30.57
C GLN A 587 4.27 -8.45 29.54
N SER A 588 3.64 -8.73 28.39
CA SER A 588 3.48 -7.76 27.31
C SER A 588 2.31 -6.78 27.56
N PHE A 589 1.46 -7.05 28.57
CA PHE A 589 0.27 -6.26 28.87
C PHE A 589 0.52 -5.37 30.10
N GLY A 590 0.10 -4.12 30.01
CA GLY A 590 0.15 -3.16 31.12
C GLY A 590 -0.93 -3.38 32.17
N GLY A 591 -0.94 -2.52 33.17
CA GLY A 591 -1.82 -2.63 34.34
C GLY A 591 -3.19 -2.00 34.22
N THR A 592 -3.54 -1.37 33.09
CA THR A 592 -4.86 -0.75 32.92
C THR A 592 -5.96 -1.80 32.79
N ASP A 593 -7.09 -1.56 33.46
CA ASP A 593 -8.28 -2.42 33.37
C ASP A 593 -8.77 -2.57 31.92
N ASN A 594 -8.88 -3.80 31.42
CA ASN A 594 -9.26 -4.08 30.05
C ASN A 594 -10.71 -3.69 29.76
N GLY A 595 -11.63 -3.84 30.72
CA GLY A 595 -13.03 -3.43 30.59
C GLY A 595 -13.15 -1.90 30.40
N PHE A 596 -12.31 -1.15 31.12
CA PHE A 596 -12.21 0.29 30.94
C PHE A 596 -11.72 0.65 29.53
N ILE A 597 -10.61 0.07 29.07
CA ILE A 597 -10.06 0.30 27.73
C ILE A 597 -11.12 -0.01 26.67
N MET A 598 -11.73 -1.20 26.72
CA MET A 598 -12.74 -1.63 25.74
C MET A 598 -13.95 -0.69 25.72
N SER A 599 -14.43 -0.28 26.90
CA SER A 599 -15.60 0.59 27.01
C SER A 599 -15.34 2.02 26.54
N VAL A 600 -14.14 2.56 26.76
CA VAL A 600 -13.73 3.88 26.28
C VAL A 600 -13.59 3.88 24.75
N TYR A 601 -12.98 2.87 24.17
CA TYR A 601 -12.88 2.76 22.70
C TYR A 601 -14.24 2.47 22.05
N TYR A 602 -15.14 1.74 22.73
CA TYR A 602 -16.54 1.62 22.29
C TYR A 602 -17.22 3.01 22.20
N TYR A 603 -17.10 3.81 23.26
CA TYR A 603 -17.58 5.20 23.23
C TYR A 603 -16.97 5.99 22.08
N HIS A 604 -15.65 5.93 21.91
CA HIS A 604 -14.93 6.66 20.88
C HIS A 604 -15.36 6.27 19.47
N SER A 605 -15.48 4.98 19.18
CA SER A 605 -15.93 4.49 17.87
C SER A 605 -17.37 4.93 17.57
N VAL A 606 -18.27 4.92 18.57
CA VAL A 606 -19.64 5.45 18.41
C VAL A 606 -19.63 6.97 18.17
N ASP A 607 -18.79 7.72 18.86
CA ASP A 607 -18.63 9.17 18.66
C ASP A 607 -18.15 9.50 17.25
N LEU A 608 -17.15 8.78 16.74
CA LEU A 608 -16.66 8.96 15.38
C LEU A 608 -17.71 8.68 14.33
N VAL A 609 -18.52 7.60 14.49
CA VAL A 609 -19.59 7.31 13.56
C VAL A 609 -20.68 8.35 13.62
N ALA A 610 -20.97 8.93 14.81
CA ALA A 610 -21.90 10.06 14.93
C ALA A 610 -21.40 11.31 14.19
N LYS A 611 -20.12 11.67 14.35
CA LYS A 611 -19.47 12.78 13.62
C LYS A 611 -19.53 12.57 12.12
N VAL A 612 -19.26 11.35 11.63
CA VAL A 612 -19.36 11.03 10.21
C VAL A 612 -20.80 11.11 9.70
N ALA A 613 -21.78 10.67 10.49
CA ALA A 613 -23.20 10.82 10.15
C ALA A 613 -23.59 12.29 9.99
N GLU A 614 -23.05 13.19 10.84
CA GLU A 614 -23.25 14.63 10.74
C GLU A 614 -22.68 15.20 9.44
N GLU A 615 -21.42 14.91 9.14
CA GLU A 615 -20.72 15.33 7.92
C GLU A 615 -21.42 14.84 6.63
N LEU A 616 -21.94 13.64 6.65
CA LEU A 616 -22.66 13.04 5.52
C LEU A 616 -24.14 13.45 5.43
N GLY A 617 -24.69 14.13 6.46
CA GLY A 617 -26.10 14.52 6.54
C GLY A 617 -27.05 13.35 6.84
N GLU A 618 -26.57 12.27 7.42
CA GLU A 618 -27.33 11.05 7.76
C GLU A 618 -28.09 11.25 9.09
N LYS A 619 -29.17 12.03 9.07
CA LYS A 619 -29.89 12.52 10.26
C LYS A 619 -30.36 11.42 11.21
N TRP A 620 -30.80 10.28 10.70
CA TRP A 620 -31.27 9.17 11.53
C TRP A 620 -30.12 8.45 12.24
N ASP A 621 -29.03 8.22 11.56
CA ASP A 621 -27.83 7.64 12.15
C ASP A 621 -27.23 8.60 13.20
N LEU A 622 -27.17 9.91 12.93
CA LEU A 622 -26.74 10.93 13.87
C LEU A 622 -27.57 10.91 15.17
N PHE A 623 -28.90 10.87 15.05
CA PHE A 623 -29.78 10.78 16.23
C PHE A 623 -29.52 9.50 17.04
N ARG A 624 -29.46 8.34 16.36
CA ARG A 624 -29.23 7.03 16.97
C ARG A 624 -27.89 6.98 17.72
N TYR A 625 -26.80 7.38 17.08
CA TYR A 625 -25.48 7.31 17.65
C TYR A 625 -25.25 8.35 18.77
N ASN A 626 -25.83 9.54 18.68
CA ASN A 626 -25.79 10.52 19.79
C ASN A 626 -26.53 10.02 21.03
N LEU A 627 -27.68 9.35 20.87
CA LEU A 627 -28.39 8.75 21.99
C LEU A 627 -27.57 7.61 22.63
N MET A 628 -26.94 6.79 21.82
CA MET A 628 -26.09 5.70 22.26
C MET A 628 -24.84 6.20 22.98
N LYS A 629 -24.15 7.18 22.39
CA LYS A 629 -22.99 7.84 23.01
C LYS A 629 -23.30 8.36 24.41
N LYS A 630 -24.45 9.01 24.59
CA LYS A 630 -24.89 9.48 25.91
C LYS A 630 -25.08 8.36 26.92
N LYS A 631 -25.63 7.22 26.50
CA LYS A 631 -25.82 6.05 27.37
C LYS A 631 -24.48 5.45 27.78
N ILE A 632 -23.56 5.24 26.83
CA ILE A 632 -22.22 4.71 27.09
C ILE A 632 -21.46 5.66 28.03
N TYR A 633 -21.49 6.96 27.77
CA TYR A 633 -20.83 7.95 28.62
C TYR A 633 -21.30 7.89 30.08
N ASN A 634 -22.62 7.84 30.30
CA ASN A 634 -23.17 7.74 31.67
C ASN A 634 -22.79 6.40 32.33
N ALA A 635 -22.76 5.29 31.56
CA ALA A 635 -22.35 4.00 32.08
C ALA A 635 -20.86 3.98 32.46
N LEU A 636 -19.98 4.60 31.65
CA LEU A 636 -18.56 4.78 31.93
C LEU A 636 -18.34 5.54 33.24
N LEU A 637 -19.05 6.67 33.41
CA LEU A 637 -18.93 7.47 34.66
C LEU A 637 -19.37 6.66 35.88
N ASN A 638 -20.48 5.98 35.81
CA ASN A 638 -21.00 5.20 36.93
C ASN A 638 -20.09 4.02 37.30
N GLU A 639 -19.55 3.31 36.31
CA GLU A 639 -18.72 2.11 36.54
C GLU A 639 -17.32 2.47 37.03
N PHE A 640 -16.64 3.40 36.35
CA PHE A 640 -15.21 3.58 36.47
C PHE A 640 -14.79 4.84 37.25
N PHE A 641 -15.73 5.74 37.63
CA PHE A 641 -15.39 6.98 38.33
C PHE A 641 -16.18 7.12 39.64
N GLU A 642 -15.54 7.69 40.64
CA GLU A 642 -16.19 8.16 41.84
C GLU A 642 -16.96 9.46 41.59
N ASP A 643 -17.88 9.85 42.49
CA ASP A 643 -18.66 11.09 42.39
C ASP A 643 -17.80 12.37 42.33
N ASN A 644 -16.59 12.31 42.86
CA ASN A 644 -15.60 13.38 42.80
C ASN A 644 -14.76 13.40 41.50
N GLY A 645 -15.02 12.49 40.54
CA GLY A 645 -14.33 12.36 39.29
C GLY A 645 -13.00 11.57 39.36
N ILE A 646 -12.67 10.98 40.50
CA ILE A 646 -11.51 10.13 40.64
C ILE A 646 -11.80 8.78 40.01
N ILE A 647 -10.85 8.25 39.20
CA ILE A 647 -10.98 6.94 38.59
C ILE A 647 -10.82 5.82 39.65
N LYS A 648 -11.71 4.83 39.59
CA LYS A 648 -11.78 3.73 40.58
C LYS A 648 -10.83 2.58 40.29
N ILE A 649 -10.32 2.49 39.09
CA ILE A 649 -9.53 1.35 38.59
C ILE A 649 -8.05 1.67 38.59
N ARG A 650 -7.23 0.61 38.53
CA ARG A 650 -5.81 0.73 38.20
C ARG A 650 -5.64 1.13 36.72
N TYR A 651 -4.74 2.05 36.43
CA TYR A 651 -4.38 2.47 35.07
C TYR A 651 -2.86 2.66 34.98
N SER A 652 -2.34 2.52 33.77
CA SER A 652 -0.93 2.73 33.46
C SER A 652 -0.60 4.22 33.41
N ASP A 653 0.58 4.61 33.89
CA ASP A 653 1.11 5.97 33.75
C ASP A 653 1.28 6.42 32.28
N PHE A 654 1.25 5.47 31.36
CA PHE A 654 1.34 5.71 29.91
C PHE A 654 -0.02 5.82 29.21
N LEU A 655 -1.14 5.72 29.93
CA LEU A 655 -2.46 5.71 29.31
C LEU A 655 -2.90 7.10 28.85
N CYS A 656 -3.01 7.31 27.54
CA CYS A 656 -3.54 8.54 26.94
C CYS A 656 -5.06 8.53 26.72
N ILE A 657 -5.80 7.56 27.29
CA ILE A 657 -7.27 7.39 27.05
C ILE A 657 -8.09 8.52 27.67
N VAL A 658 -7.60 9.16 28.75
CA VAL A 658 -8.31 10.23 29.46
C VAL A 658 -8.70 11.41 28.57
N PHE A 659 -8.01 11.62 27.45
CA PHE A 659 -8.33 12.71 26.50
C PHE A 659 -9.46 12.35 25.50
N VAL A 660 -9.99 11.14 25.52
CA VAL A 660 -11.07 10.70 24.62
C VAL A 660 -12.46 10.99 25.21
N LEU A 661 -12.58 11.09 26.53
CA LEU A 661 -13.80 11.45 27.26
C LEU A 661 -13.91 12.97 27.45
#